data_580a7768e2658afbfbea49b555a3b6b4
#
_entry.id   580a7768e2658afbfbea49b555a3b6b4
#
_cell.length_a   1.000
_cell.length_b   1.000
_cell.length_c   1.000
_cell.angle_alpha   90.00
_cell.angle_beta   90.00
_cell.angle_gamma   90.00
#
_symmetry.space_group_name_H-M   'P 1'
#
loop_
_entity.id
_entity.type
_entity.pdbx_description
1 polymer ?
#
loop_
_entity_poly.entity_id
_entity_poly.type
_entity_poly.pdbx_seq_one_letter_code
_entity_poly.pdbx_strand_id
1 'polypeptide(L)'
;MRAVRRSHWQRVRQVHWETPILPLPIITRCPMTRFKSTASALALAALVSFSSTTYAQRDPSRLTHGPMLGRPSSTSVAVWARTSDAGEFTVHYGTRPPGNHGGDLSDHVSEPGRTRIEHDNTGVVMLSDLQPDTRYYYRVYVNDRPQGEPGTFRTLPDQAGSESEHNPDGLFNFRFQIGSCANQNPLHGIGHDSPTYKHLNQDWADKVHFHIMNGDWLYEELREYPAEAWRLTQGIDQLPQVVQTMPTVTGVWENYKLYLTRNHALSTWHRNVPSLFTFDDHELVNDIWGASEAGKRHRRTVFRDIGTYAWNDYLGWANPFESKQRLHVGTAKLTAGSDLLVDRQTNFRQLPLNEMLNLHVHWGTDTAGVNDMVYDTDDGEANSYVYDIVEVVDEHTVRLHMPAKADGQVSYSIGQRSYGKFSVSNCDFFLLDTRGDRDMHDVSQRDKPGVSMLGKHQREWLLREMKASDAKFTFLISSVPMMIPHSGAGGFEADEANKEEAWTGFLDEREMLIDAWDEMDKQVFVMTGDLHNSFAIRVTDNVWEFCCGPHNSVNHVPELDESDRPATGRFQFGPRECDIRWSSYVLADLPRLERLYPHFCVVQVNNVFNMPVKQGDKRLVAYPHPQVVFQYYDGWTGELAYAESVSLPRE
;
A
#
# COMPACT_ATOMS: atom_id res chain seq x y z
N MET A 1 12.13 32.41 -28.70
CA MET A 1 10.85 32.38 -28.01
C MET A 1 11.11 32.30 -26.50
N ARG A 2 11.52 33.43 -25.88
CA ARG A 2 11.92 33.48 -24.44
C ARG A 2 11.35 34.74 -23.78
N ALA A 3 10.06 35.00 -23.81
CA ALA A 3 9.51 36.24 -23.26
C ALA A 3 8.03 36.24 -22.86
N VAL A 4 7.39 35.12 -22.50
CA VAL A 4 5.96 35.14 -22.12
C VAL A 4 5.62 34.48 -20.78
N ARG A 5 6.59 33.93 -20.02
CA ARG A 5 6.28 33.23 -18.76
C ARG A 5 6.61 33.98 -17.44
N ARG A 6 6.80 35.31 -17.45
CA ARG A 6 7.13 36.07 -16.22
C ARG A 6 5.98 36.86 -15.58
N SER A 7 4.73 36.78 -16.03
CA SER A 7 3.69 37.70 -15.58
C SER A 7 2.61 37.13 -14.64
N HIS A 8 2.65 35.87 -14.22
CA HIS A 8 1.57 35.30 -13.37
C HIS A 8 1.94 35.05 -11.90
N TRP A 9 3.21 35.19 -11.51
CA TRP A 9 3.70 34.81 -10.17
C TRP A 9 3.84 35.94 -9.15
N GLN A 10 3.40 37.17 -9.47
CA GLN A 10 3.60 38.33 -8.55
C GLN A 10 2.41 38.68 -7.65
N ARG A 11 1.35 37.88 -7.53
CA ARG A 11 0.16 38.25 -6.73
C ARG A 11 -0.17 37.37 -5.52
N VAL A 12 0.72 36.52 -5.06
CA VAL A 12 0.48 35.75 -3.83
C VAL A 12 1.68 35.94 -2.89
N ARG A 13 1.89 37.15 -2.41
CA ARG A 13 2.69 37.44 -1.21
C ARG A 13 2.01 38.55 -0.44
N GLN A 14 1.42 38.18 0.68
CA GLN A 14 1.28 38.85 1.98
C GLN A 14 -0.03 38.43 2.65
N VAL A 15 0.03 37.33 3.39
CA VAL A 15 -0.84 37.15 4.56
C VAL A 15 0.07 36.67 5.67
N HIS A 16 0.47 37.59 6.53
CA HIS A 16 1.06 37.29 7.82
C HIS A 16 -0.06 36.74 8.72
N TRP A 17 0.11 35.51 9.20
CA TRP A 17 -0.63 35.00 10.34
C TRP A 17 0.30 34.94 11.54
N GLU A 18 0.25 35.97 12.37
CA GLU A 18 0.69 35.86 13.74
C GLU A 18 -0.45 35.23 14.56
N THR A 19 -0.25 34.00 15.02
CA THR A 19 -1.14 33.37 16.00
C THR A 19 -0.55 33.61 17.40
N PRO A 20 -1.28 34.20 18.34
CA PRO A 20 -0.79 34.38 19.72
C PRO A 20 -0.88 33.04 20.46
N ILE A 21 0.25 32.63 21.01
CA ILE A 21 0.35 31.49 21.94
C ILE A 21 -0.30 31.93 23.26
N LEU A 22 -1.41 31.33 23.64
CA LEU A 22 -2.02 31.45 24.95
C LEU A 22 -1.30 30.50 25.94
N PRO A 23 -0.86 30.96 27.11
CA PRO A 23 -0.24 30.10 28.11
C PRO A 23 -1.27 29.27 28.88
N LEU A 24 -0.95 27.98 29.10
CA LEU A 24 -1.66 27.08 29.98
C LEU A 24 -1.61 27.56 31.43
N PRO A 25 -2.69 27.43 32.25
CA PRO A 25 -2.68 27.85 33.62
C PRO A 25 -1.90 26.88 34.51
N ILE A 26 -1.01 27.47 35.30
CA ILE A 26 -0.25 26.82 36.38
C ILE A 26 -1.20 26.49 37.52
N ILE A 27 -1.33 25.19 37.85
CA ILE A 27 -2.05 24.77 39.07
C ILE A 27 -1.13 24.98 40.28
N THR A 28 -1.44 25.98 41.05
CA THR A 28 -0.83 26.23 42.36
C THR A 28 -1.43 25.34 43.42
N ARG A 29 -0.55 24.64 44.14
CA ARG A 29 -0.88 23.86 45.34
C ARG A 29 -1.44 24.77 46.42
N CYS A 30 -2.55 24.41 47.08
CA CYS A 30 -3.06 24.98 48.29
C CYS A 30 -2.81 24.06 49.49
N PRO A 31 -2.47 24.55 50.67
CA PRO A 31 -1.95 23.77 51.79
C PRO A 31 -3.06 23.16 52.67
N MET A 32 -2.72 22.00 53.25
CA MET A 32 -3.53 21.32 54.27
C MET A 32 -3.69 22.13 55.54
N THR A 33 -4.91 22.35 55.97
CA THR A 33 -5.22 22.68 57.37
C THR A 33 -6.00 21.53 58.00
N ARG A 34 -5.42 21.04 59.10
CA ARG A 34 -6.05 20.05 60.02
C ARG A 34 -7.19 20.71 60.79
N PHE A 35 -8.37 20.03 60.86
CA PHE A 35 -9.32 20.23 61.94
C PHE A 35 -9.67 18.94 62.64
N LYS A 36 -9.73 19.04 63.95
CA LYS A 36 -9.92 17.94 64.92
C LYS A 36 -11.40 17.58 65.09
N SER A 37 -11.55 16.32 65.44
CA SER A 37 -12.74 15.56 65.85
C SER A 37 -13.67 16.23 66.83
N THR A 38 -14.99 16.03 66.65
CA THR A 38 -15.90 15.74 67.78
C THR A 38 -16.98 14.76 67.30
N ALA A 39 -17.17 13.73 68.09
CA ALA A 39 -18.17 12.67 67.89
C ALA A 39 -19.55 13.14 68.33
N SER A 40 -20.59 12.69 67.65
CA SER A 40 -21.90 12.43 68.19
C SER A 40 -22.63 11.39 67.37
N ALA A 41 -23.00 10.34 68.07
CA ALA A 41 -23.86 9.25 67.57
C ALA A 41 -25.32 9.71 67.52
N LEU A 42 -26.08 9.26 66.52
CA LEU A 42 -27.38 8.61 66.65
C LEU A 42 -28.13 8.51 65.30
N ALA A 43 -28.76 7.37 65.17
CA ALA A 43 -29.91 7.04 64.32
C ALA A 43 -29.64 6.30 62.99
N LEU A 44 -29.77 4.99 63.11
CA LEU A 44 -30.04 4.01 62.10
C LEU A 44 -31.35 4.33 61.34
N ALA A 45 -31.25 4.65 60.08
CA ALA A 45 -32.35 4.51 59.14
C ALA A 45 -31.80 3.86 57.86
N ALA A 46 -32.18 2.62 57.65
CA ALA A 46 -31.83 1.85 56.45
C ALA A 46 -32.53 2.46 55.23
N LEU A 47 -31.78 3.21 54.42
CA LEU A 47 -32.11 3.51 53.04
C LEU A 47 -31.29 2.60 52.17
N VAL A 48 -31.91 1.53 51.70
CA VAL A 48 -31.39 0.73 50.59
C VAL A 48 -31.43 1.64 49.33
N SER A 49 -30.33 2.35 49.11
CA SER A 49 -30.11 3.02 47.83
C SER A 49 -29.78 1.94 46.81
N PHE A 50 -30.73 1.59 45.99
CA PHE A 50 -30.41 0.95 44.70
C PHE A 50 -29.58 1.93 43.92
N SER A 51 -28.29 1.75 43.97
CA SER A 51 -27.39 2.32 42.96
C SER A 51 -27.68 1.62 41.63
N SER A 52 -28.63 2.19 40.88
CA SER A 52 -28.70 1.89 39.47
C SER A 52 -27.38 2.35 38.84
N THR A 53 -26.46 1.43 38.65
CA THR A 53 -25.38 1.60 37.67
C THR A 53 -26.07 1.83 36.33
N THR A 54 -26.23 3.08 35.97
CA THR A 54 -26.53 3.45 34.61
C THR A 54 -25.32 2.99 33.81
N TYR A 55 -25.41 1.79 33.23
CA TYR A 55 -24.56 1.45 32.10
C TYR A 55 -24.76 2.58 31.10
N ALA A 56 -23.72 3.39 30.87
CA ALA A 56 -23.72 4.32 29.75
C ALA A 56 -24.06 3.46 28.54
N GLN A 57 -25.20 3.70 27.92
CA GLN A 57 -25.63 3.00 26.72
C GLN A 57 -24.57 3.35 25.69
N ARG A 58 -23.73 2.36 25.30
CA ARG A 58 -22.75 2.55 24.23
C ARG A 58 -23.51 3.02 23.01
N ASP A 59 -22.98 4.04 22.35
CA ASP A 59 -23.50 4.46 21.05
C ASP A 59 -23.52 3.26 20.10
N PRO A 60 -24.56 3.10 19.28
CA PRO A 60 -24.61 2.00 18.33
C PRO A 60 -23.42 2.07 17.38
N SER A 61 -22.86 0.90 17.04
CA SER A 61 -21.76 0.79 16.08
C SER A 61 -22.06 1.55 14.79
N ARG A 62 -21.05 2.23 14.24
CA ARG A 62 -21.15 3.07 13.04
C ARG A 62 -19.94 2.88 12.13
N LEU A 63 -20.11 3.20 10.84
CA LEU A 63 -19.01 3.32 9.90
C LEU A 63 -18.07 4.48 10.33
N THR A 64 -16.79 4.23 10.41
CA THR A 64 -15.79 5.26 10.75
C THR A 64 -14.92 5.65 9.55
N HIS A 65 -14.48 4.66 8.75
CA HIS A 65 -13.66 4.88 7.56
C HIS A 65 -14.14 3.99 6.41
N GLY A 66 -13.90 4.44 5.18
CA GLY A 66 -14.38 3.79 3.98
C GLY A 66 -15.79 4.29 3.57
N PRO A 67 -16.49 3.56 2.68
CA PRO A 67 -16.05 2.31 2.05
C PRO A 67 -14.90 2.51 1.07
N MET A 68 -14.13 1.44 0.81
CA MET A 68 -13.18 1.34 -0.30
C MET A 68 -13.50 0.10 -1.14
N LEU A 69 -13.17 0.18 -2.43
CA LEU A 69 -13.41 -0.89 -3.40
C LEU A 69 -12.09 -1.59 -3.79
N GLY A 70 -12.16 -2.90 -3.99
CA GLY A 70 -11.02 -3.72 -4.43
C GLY A 70 -11.45 -4.96 -5.20
N ARG A 71 -10.50 -5.79 -5.62
CA ARG A 71 -10.73 -7.06 -6.35
C ARG A 71 -11.70 -6.90 -7.52
N PRO A 72 -11.43 -6.00 -8.48
CA PRO A 72 -12.32 -5.79 -9.62
C PRO A 72 -12.36 -7.02 -10.53
N SER A 73 -13.56 -7.45 -10.91
CA SER A 73 -13.77 -8.44 -11.95
C SER A 73 -14.98 -8.10 -12.82
N SER A 74 -15.30 -8.95 -13.78
CA SER A 74 -16.52 -8.79 -14.60
C SER A 74 -17.81 -9.10 -13.81
N THR A 75 -17.71 -9.89 -12.74
CA THR A 75 -18.87 -10.39 -12.00
C THR A 75 -18.80 -10.17 -10.49
N SER A 76 -17.76 -9.49 -10.01
CA SER A 76 -17.60 -9.24 -8.57
C SER A 76 -16.78 -7.99 -8.26
N VAL A 77 -16.95 -7.49 -7.03
CA VAL A 77 -16.10 -6.45 -6.42
C VAL A 77 -16.08 -6.65 -4.93
N ALA A 78 -14.96 -6.36 -4.28
CA ALA A 78 -14.87 -6.34 -2.82
C ALA A 78 -15.15 -4.94 -2.28
N VAL A 79 -15.83 -4.87 -1.13
CA VAL A 79 -16.09 -3.62 -0.38
C VAL A 79 -15.51 -3.76 1.02
N TRP A 80 -14.58 -2.87 1.34
CA TRP A 80 -13.99 -2.75 2.67
C TRP A 80 -14.67 -1.65 3.48
N ALA A 81 -14.79 -1.89 4.77
CA ALA A 81 -15.28 -0.91 5.73
C ALA A 81 -14.61 -1.07 7.09
N ARG A 82 -14.48 0.04 7.83
CA ARG A 82 -14.09 0.05 9.24
C ARG A 82 -15.21 0.61 10.10
N THR A 83 -15.56 -0.10 11.16
CA THR A 83 -16.61 0.31 12.12
C THR A 83 -16.00 0.82 13.43
N SER A 84 -16.80 1.49 14.26
CA SER A 84 -16.35 1.95 15.58
C SER A 84 -16.10 0.81 16.57
N ASP A 85 -16.77 -0.32 16.36
CA ASP A 85 -16.70 -1.52 17.22
C ASP A 85 -16.69 -2.76 16.33
N ALA A 86 -16.13 -3.86 16.82
CA ALA A 86 -16.24 -5.15 16.15
C ALA A 86 -17.71 -5.56 15.99
N GLY A 87 -18.11 -5.99 14.80
CA GLY A 87 -19.49 -6.29 14.47
C GLY A 87 -19.70 -6.69 13.03
N GLU A 88 -20.90 -6.43 12.53
CA GLU A 88 -21.28 -6.76 11.16
C GLU A 88 -21.74 -5.50 10.40
N PHE A 89 -21.54 -5.53 9.09
CA PHE A 89 -22.08 -4.55 8.15
C PHE A 89 -22.56 -5.25 6.89
N THR A 90 -23.50 -4.63 6.18
CA THR A 90 -23.97 -5.09 4.86
C THR A 90 -23.78 -3.98 3.84
N VAL A 91 -23.80 -4.36 2.57
CA VAL A 91 -23.76 -3.44 1.43
C VAL A 91 -25.04 -3.60 0.63
N HIS A 92 -25.79 -2.53 0.49
CA HIS A 92 -26.94 -2.47 -0.41
C HIS A 92 -26.48 -1.90 -1.74
N TYR A 93 -26.88 -2.51 -2.85
CA TYR A 93 -26.40 -2.12 -4.17
C TYR A 93 -27.43 -2.37 -5.28
N GLY A 94 -27.24 -1.69 -6.42
CA GLY A 94 -28.09 -1.83 -7.59
C GLY A 94 -27.60 -1.02 -8.77
N THR A 95 -28.26 -1.12 -9.91
CA THR A 95 -27.90 -0.42 -11.16
C THR A 95 -28.55 0.97 -11.30
N ARG A 96 -29.51 1.31 -10.45
CA ARG A 96 -30.17 2.61 -10.42
C ARG A 96 -29.49 3.57 -9.46
N PRO A 97 -29.21 4.82 -9.85
CA PRO A 97 -28.66 5.80 -8.93
C PRO A 97 -29.60 6.05 -7.75
N PRO A 98 -29.07 6.28 -6.53
CA PRO A 98 -29.91 6.67 -5.39
C PRO A 98 -30.67 7.95 -5.73
N GLY A 99 -31.96 8.00 -5.38
CA GLY A 99 -32.82 9.18 -5.60
C GLY A 99 -32.35 10.40 -4.77
N ASN A 100 -32.81 11.60 -5.13
CA ASN A 100 -32.42 12.89 -4.51
C ASN A 100 -32.59 12.98 -2.97
N HIS A 101 -33.20 11.99 -2.33
CA HIS A 101 -33.38 11.88 -0.88
C HIS A 101 -32.68 10.65 -0.27
N GLY A 102 -31.67 10.08 -0.94
CA GLY A 102 -30.96 8.90 -0.47
C GLY A 102 -31.86 7.66 -0.47
N GLY A 103 -32.74 7.55 -1.48
CA GLY A 103 -33.66 6.41 -1.62
C GLY A 103 -32.92 5.08 -1.59
N ASP A 104 -33.55 4.08 -1.00
CA ASP A 104 -33.01 2.75 -0.76
C ASP A 104 -32.40 2.13 -2.02
N LEU A 105 -31.09 1.84 -1.92
CA LEU A 105 -30.44 0.91 -2.82
C LEU A 105 -30.87 -0.49 -2.38
N SER A 106 -32.04 -0.92 -2.79
CA SER A 106 -32.67 -2.16 -2.26
C SER A 106 -32.77 -3.28 -3.28
N ASP A 107 -32.13 -3.10 -4.47
CA ASP A 107 -32.20 -4.15 -5.50
C ASP A 107 -31.50 -5.42 -5.01
N HIS A 108 -30.34 -5.27 -4.30
CA HIS A 108 -29.57 -6.36 -3.73
C HIS A 108 -28.95 -5.97 -2.39
N VAL A 109 -28.76 -6.97 -1.52
CA VAL A 109 -28.07 -6.86 -0.23
C VAL A 109 -27.00 -7.95 -0.18
N SER A 110 -25.79 -7.58 0.25
CA SER A 110 -24.69 -8.53 0.40
C SER A 110 -24.88 -9.45 1.60
N GLU A 111 -24.13 -10.55 1.63
CA GLU A 111 -23.88 -11.26 2.88
C GLU A 111 -23.22 -10.29 3.88
N PRO A 112 -23.36 -10.53 5.20
CA PRO A 112 -22.75 -9.69 6.21
C PRO A 112 -21.21 -9.76 6.17
N GLY A 113 -20.54 -8.62 6.08
CA GLY A 113 -19.12 -8.48 6.34
C GLY A 113 -18.88 -8.36 7.84
N ARG A 114 -17.81 -8.98 8.34
CA ARG A 114 -17.45 -8.96 9.77
C ARG A 114 -16.22 -8.10 10.01
N THR A 115 -16.33 -7.17 10.95
CA THR A 115 -15.22 -6.39 11.47
C THR A 115 -14.72 -6.99 12.77
N ARG A 116 -13.39 -6.97 12.99
CA ARG A 116 -12.75 -7.62 14.13
C ARG A 116 -11.75 -6.68 14.78
N ILE A 117 -11.70 -6.74 16.11
CA ILE A 117 -10.79 -5.89 16.90
C ILE A 117 -9.32 -6.20 16.63
N GLU A 118 -8.97 -7.45 16.33
CA GLU A 118 -7.63 -7.88 15.96
C GLU A 118 -7.13 -7.23 14.67
N HIS A 119 -8.05 -6.73 13.85
CA HIS A 119 -7.84 -6.03 12.59
C HIS A 119 -8.30 -4.58 12.65
N ASP A 120 -8.19 -3.92 13.80
CA ASP A 120 -8.64 -2.54 14.04
C ASP A 120 -10.09 -2.27 13.57
N ASN A 121 -11.00 -3.23 13.79
CA ASN A 121 -12.39 -3.18 13.38
C ASN A 121 -12.60 -3.00 11.86
N THR A 122 -11.69 -3.50 11.04
CA THR A 122 -11.87 -3.57 9.58
C THR A 122 -12.54 -4.87 9.16
N GLY A 123 -13.18 -4.85 7.99
CA GLY A 123 -13.80 -6.02 7.40
C GLY A 123 -14.05 -5.83 5.90
N VAL A 124 -14.24 -6.94 5.20
CA VAL A 124 -14.44 -6.98 3.74
C VAL A 124 -15.64 -7.87 3.42
N VAL A 125 -16.43 -7.45 2.44
CA VAL A 125 -17.50 -8.25 1.84
C VAL A 125 -17.35 -8.30 0.33
N MET A 126 -17.64 -9.45 -0.27
CA MET A 126 -17.68 -9.61 -1.72
C MET A 126 -19.11 -9.40 -2.23
N LEU A 127 -19.25 -8.53 -3.22
CA LEU A 127 -20.44 -8.46 -4.05
C LEU A 127 -20.20 -9.37 -5.26
N SER A 128 -21.04 -10.38 -5.45
CA SER A 128 -20.91 -11.39 -6.49
C SER A 128 -22.12 -11.39 -7.41
N ASP A 129 -22.07 -12.18 -8.48
CA ASP A 129 -23.14 -12.34 -9.46
C ASP A 129 -23.55 -11.02 -10.15
N LEU A 130 -22.58 -10.12 -10.29
CA LEU A 130 -22.76 -8.84 -10.97
C LEU A 130 -22.78 -9.05 -12.50
N GLN A 131 -23.44 -8.12 -13.20
CA GLN A 131 -23.43 -8.10 -14.66
C GLN A 131 -22.12 -7.48 -15.16
N PRO A 132 -21.46 -8.04 -16.18
CA PRO A 132 -20.29 -7.44 -16.82
C PRO A 132 -20.56 -6.06 -17.41
N ASP A 133 -19.50 -5.26 -17.51
CA ASP A 133 -19.52 -3.90 -18.12
C ASP A 133 -20.65 -3.01 -17.60
N THR A 134 -21.06 -3.16 -16.35
CA THR A 134 -22.24 -2.56 -15.76
C THR A 134 -21.87 -1.63 -14.61
N ARG A 135 -22.52 -0.44 -14.60
CA ARG A 135 -22.38 0.50 -13.49
C ARG A 135 -23.32 0.12 -12.35
N TYR A 136 -22.75 0.07 -11.16
CA TYR A 136 -23.46 -0.14 -9.91
C TYR A 136 -23.31 1.07 -8.98
N TYR A 137 -24.31 1.27 -8.14
CA TYR A 137 -24.32 2.19 -7.01
C TYR A 137 -24.47 1.38 -5.75
N TYR A 138 -23.82 1.77 -4.67
CA TYR A 138 -23.84 1.01 -3.43
C TYR A 138 -23.75 1.91 -2.20
N ARG A 139 -24.13 1.38 -1.06
CA ARG A 139 -24.02 2.04 0.24
C ARG A 139 -23.81 1.01 1.35
N VAL A 140 -23.00 1.36 2.35
CA VAL A 140 -22.77 0.54 3.55
C VAL A 140 -23.88 0.76 4.56
N TYR A 141 -24.33 -0.30 5.18
CA TYR A 141 -25.30 -0.31 6.28
C TYR A 141 -24.68 -0.94 7.51
N VAL A 142 -24.84 -0.30 8.67
CA VAL A 142 -24.44 -0.81 9.98
C VAL A 142 -25.67 -0.71 10.89
N ASN A 143 -26.03 -1.79 11.57
CA ASN A 143 -27.27 -1.88 12.35
C ASN A 143 -28.53 -1.47 11.55
N ASP A 144 -28.66 -1.97 10.33
CA ASP A 144 -29.74 -1.70 9.37
C ASP A 144 -29.94 -0.20 9.05
N ARG A 145 -28.91 0.62 9.26
CA ARG A 145 -28.93 2.05 8.95
C ARG A 145 -27.89 2.39 7.90
N PRO A 146 -28.25 3.17 6.86
CA PRO A 146 -27.32 3.62 5.87
C PRO A 146 -26.23 4.51 6.51
N GLN A 147 -24.99 4.29 6.15
CA GLN A 147 -23.82 4.99 6.66
C GLN A 147 -23.01 5.59 5.52
N GLY A 148 -22.38 6.72 5.77
CA GLY A 148 -21.50 7.39 4.81
C GLY A 148 -22.23 7.83 3.52
N GLU A 149 -21.46 8.30 2.56
CA GLU A 149 -21.94 8.67 1.23
C GLU A 149 -22.07 7.42 0.34
N PRO A 150 -23.03 7.39 -0.59
CA PRO A 150 -23.10 6.35 -1.61
C PRO A 150 -21.82 6.34 -2.47
N GLY A 151 -21.40 5.16 -2.90
CA GLY A 151 -20.34 4.97 -3.88
C GLY A 151 -20.88 4.43 -5.19
N THR A 152 -20.02 4.43 -6.22
CA THR A 152 -20.30 3.83 -7.52
C THR A 152 -19.08 3.06 -8.02
N PHE A 153 -19.31 2.06 -8.86
CA PHE A 153 -18.25 1.36 -9.59
C PHE A 153 -18.79 0.81 -10.90
N ARG A 154 -17.88 0.40 -11.79
CA ARG A 154 -18.21 -0.33 -13.00
C ARG A 154 -17.46 -1.67 -12.99
N THR A 155 -18.18 -2.75 -13.25
CA THR A 155 -17.56 -4.06 -13.45
C THR A 155 -16.76 -4.08 -14.75
N LEU A 156 -15.74 -4.93 -14.81
CA LEU A 156 -14.99 -5.16 -16.05
C LEU A 156 -15.90 -5.76 -17.11
N PRO A 157 -15.65 -5.49 -18.41
CA PRO A 157 -16.20 -6.32 -19.47
C PRO A 157 -15.75 -7.78 -19.31
N ASP A 158 -16.45 -8.70 -19.95
CA ASP A 158 -16.05 -10.10 -20.02
C ASP A 158 -15.77 -10.57 -21.45
N GLN A 159 -15.06 -11.67 -21.55
CA GLN A 159 -14.70 -12.27 -22.81
C GLN A 159 -15.95 -12.69 -23.59
N ALA A 160 -16.89 -13.40 -22.92
CA ALA A 160 -18.09 -13.93 -23.54
C ALA A 160 -18.99 -12.83 -24.15
N GLY A 161 -19.16 -11.71 -23.42
CA GLY A 161 -19.93 -10.55 -23.92
C GLY A 161 -19.22 -9.74 -25.01
N SER A 162 -17.93 -9.97 -25.21
CA SER A 162 -17.10 -9.28 -26.21
C SER A 162 -16.82 -10.12 -27.45
N GLU A 163 -17.11 -11.42 -27.42
CA GLU A 163 -16.89 -12.35 -28.52
C GLU A 163 -17.78 -12.03 -29.74
N SER A 164 -17.20 -12.10 -30.92
CA SER A 164 -17.89 -11.93 -32.22
C SER A 164 -17.13 -12.61 -33.35
N GLU A 165 -17.75 -12.69 -34.55
CA GLU A 165 -17.10 -13.21 -35.76
C GLU A 165 -15.74 -12.52 -36.08
N HIS A 166 -15.59 -11.23 -35.72
CA HIS A 166 -14.39 -10.47 -35.97
C HIS A 166 -13.56 -10.21 -34.71
N ASN A 167 -13.91 -10.83 -33.61
CA ASN A 167 -13.23 -10.82 -32.31
C ASN A 167 -13.42 -12.17 -31.62
N PRO A 168 -12.91 -13.26 -32.22
CA PRO A 168 -13.16 -14.62 -31.72
C PRO A 168 -12.58 -14.87 -30.32
N ASP A 169 -11.54 -14.13 -29.94
CA ASP A 169 -10.91 -14.22 -28.62
C ASP A 169 -11.65 -13.41 -27.54
N GLY A 170 -12.75 -12.73 -27.92
CA GLY A 170 -13.54 -11.93 -26.98
C GLY A 170 -12.74 -10.80 -26.30
N LEU A 171 -11.77 -10.23 -27.01
CA LEU A 171 -10.95 -9.13 -26.48
C LEU A 171 -11.80 -7.87 -26.26
N PHE A 172 -11.41 -7.06 -25.27
CA PHE A 172 -12.03 -5.78 -24.98
C PHE A 172 -11.02 -4.71 -24.58
N ASN A 173 -11.41 -3.46 -24.74
CA ASN A 173 -10.62 -2.31 -24.30
C ASN A 173 -10.90 -2.02 -22.84
N PHE A 174 -9.86 -1.64 -22.12
CA PHE A 174 -10.00 -1.18 -20.74
C PHE A 174 -9.00 -0.06 -20.44
N ARG A 175 -9.23 0.63 -19.33
CA ARG A 175 -8.33 1.64 -18.78
C ARG A 175 -8.13 1.41 -17.31
N PHE A 176 -6.92 1.69 -16.87
CA PHE A 176 -6.61 1.77 -15.45
C PHE A 176 -5.76 3.00 -15.15
N GLN A 177 -5.79 3.43 -13.92
CA GLN A 177 -4.92 4.50 -13.44
C GLN A 177 -3.86 3.88 -12.54
N ILE A 178 -2.63 4.42 -12.61
CA ILE A 178 -1.53 4.00 -11.74
C ILE A 178 -0.77 5.22 -11.25
N GLY A 179 -0.27 5.14 -9.99
CA GLY A 179 0.59 6.14 -9.38
C GLY A 179 1.13 5.66 -8.06
N SER A 180 2.00 6.46 -7.44
CA SER A 180 2.70 6.18 -6.19
C SER A 180 2.90 7.45 -5.36
N CYS A 181 3.44 7.35 -4.16
CA CYS A 181 4.00 8.42 -3.35
C CYS A 181 2.99 9.53 -3.02
N ALA A 182 1.98 9.18 -2.20
CA ALA A 182 0.86 10.06 -1.85
C ALA A 182 1.05 10.80 -0.50
N ASN A 183 2.23 11.33 -0.23
CA ASN A 183 2.56 11.99 1.05
C ASN A 183 1.61 13.15 1.34
N GLN A 184 0.92 13.09 2.48
CA GLN A 184 -0.01 14.14 2.91
C GLN A 184 0.59 15.12 3.93
N ASN A 185 1.84 14.92 4.33
CA ASN A 185 2.53 15.84 5.23
C ASN A 185 3.00 17.08 4.45
N PRO A 186 2.58 18.30 4.83
CA PRO A 186 2.94 19.52 4.11
C PRO A 186 4.44 19.89 4.21
N LEU A 187 5.21 19.20 5.05
CA LEU A 187 6.67 19.36 5.12
C LEU A 187 7.42 18.50 4.12
N HIS A 188 6.76 17.51 3.53
CA HIS A 188 7.33 16.52 2.61
C HIS A 188 6.52 16.31 1.33
N GLY A 189 5.43 17.06 1.15
CA GLY A 189 4.53 16.96 0.02
C GLY A 189 3.62 18.18 -0.11
N ILE A 190 2.58 18.06 -0.94
CA ILE A 190 1.60 19.12 -1.17
C ILE A 190 0.66 19.30 0.04
N GLY A 191 0.65 18.36 0.96
CA GLY A 191 -0.30 18.31 2.05
C GLY A 191 -1.56 17.50 1.71
N HIS A 192 -2.59 17.61 2.53
CA HIS A 192 -3.81 16.81 2.38
C HIS A 192 -4.79 17.33 1.32
N ASP A 193 -4.54 18.48 0.72
CA ASP A 193 -5.33 19.04 -0.38
C ASP A 193 -4.78 18.54 -1.73
N SER A 194 -4.81 17.24 -1.94
CA SER A 194 -4.22 16.55 -3.08
C SER A 194 -4.86 16.94 -4.42
N PRO A 195 -4.27 17.80 -5.24
CA PRO A 195 -4.83 18.23 -6.52
C PRO A 195 -4.97 17.05 -7.50
N THR A 196 -4.02 16.13 -7.50
CA THR A 196 -4.07 14.90 -8.30
C THR A 196 -5.36 14.13 -8.08
N TYR A 197 -5.74 13.88 -6.81
CA TYR A 197 -6.98 13.14 -6.52
C TYR A 197 -8.25 13.93 -6.85
N LYS A 198 -8.19 15.27 -6.87
CA LYS A 198 -9.31 16.11 -7.37
C LYS A 198 -9.54 15.89 -8.86
N HIS A 199 -8.46 15.96 -9.66
CA HIS A 199 -8.55 15.68 -11.10
C HIS A 199 -8.94 14.23 -11.40
N LEU A 200 -8.39 13.25 -10.65
CA LEU A 200 -8.80 11.87 -10.79
C LEU A 200 -10.30 11.68 -10.58
N ASN A 201 -10.87 12.29 -9.53
CA ASN A 201 -12.31 12.20 -9.26
C ASN A 201 -13.15 12.91 -10.33
N GLN A 202 -12.73 14.08 -10.80
CA GLN A 202 -13.49 14.88 -11.76
C GLN A 202 -13.45 14.30 -13.16
N ASP A 203 -12.27 13.86 -13.60
CA ASP A 203 -12.01 13.56 -15.00
C ASP A 203 -11.97 12.05 -15.29
N TRP A 204 -11.69 11.20 -14.31
CA TRP A 204 -11.34 9.80 -14.54
C TRP A 204 -12.16 8.77 -13.79
N ALA A 205 -12.85 9.09 -12.69
CA ALA A 205 -13.59 8.13 -11.90
C ALA A 205 -14.62 7.30 -12.71
N ASP A 206 -15.20 7.91 -13.74
CA ASP A 206 -16.15 7.27 -14.64
C ASP A 206 -15.52 6.59 -15.86
N LYS A 207 -14.23 6.76 -16.09
CA LYS A 207 -13.54 6.34 -17.31
C LYS A 207 -12.56 5.21 -17.11
N VAL A 208 -12.03 5.03 -15.89
CA VAL A 208 -11.14 3.91 -15.55
C VAL A 208 -11.92 2.78 -14.92
N HIS A 209 -11.45 1.56 -15.10
CA HIS A 209 -12.07 0.37 -14.53
C HIS A 209 -11.49 0.03 -13.15
N PHE A 210 -10.21 0.34 -12.94
CA PHE A 210 -9.53 0.14 -11.66
C PHE A 210 -8.33 1.07 -11.52
N HIS A 211 -7.81 1.12 -10.31
CA HIS A 211 -6.63 1.87 -9.91
C HIS A 211 -5.57 0.92 -9.35
N ILE A 212 -4.31 1.23 -9.59
CA ILE A 212 -3.16 0.58 -8.93
C ILE A 212 -2.39 1.66 -8.18
N MET A 213 -2.31 1.53 -6.86
CA MET A 213 -1.41 2.33 -6.04
C MET A 213 -0.13 1.56 -5.80
N ASN A 214 0.94 2.04 -6.41
CA ASN A 214 2.22 1.34 -6.48
C ASN A 214 3.18 1.80 -5.38
N GLY A 215 2.83 1.51 -4.14
CA GLY A 215 3.60 1.87 -2.96
C GLY A 215 3.43 3.31 -2.50
N ASP A 216 3.85 3.58 -1.28
CA ASP A 216 3.84 4.90 -0.63
C ASP A 216 2.45 5.56 -0.60
N TRP A 217 1.44 4.77 -0.28
CA TRP A 217 0.10 5.31 -0.06
C TRP A 217 0.04 6.19 1.19
N LEU A 218 0.86 5.86 2.21
CA LEU A 218 1.00 6.62 3.45
C LEU A 218 2.48 6.88 3.76
N TYR A 219 2.71 7.81 4.71
CA TYR A 219 4.02 8.12 5.29
C TYR A 219 3.91 8.19 6.81
N GLU A 220 5.01 7.99 7.54
CA GLU A 220 5.05 7.82 8.99
C GLU A 220 4.76 9.13 9.74
N GLU A 221 3.54 9.29 10.24
CA GLU A 221 3.14 10.48 11.02
C GLU A 221 2.62 10.15 12.42
N LEU A 222 2.08 8.93 12.63
CA LEU A 222 1.49 8.51 13.91
C LEU A 222 2.04 7.17 14.43
N ARG A 223 3.22 6.75 13.94
CA ARG A 223 3.82 5.45 14.33
C ARG A 223 4.03 5.29 15.83
N GLU A 224 4.20 6.39 16.58
CA GLU A 224 4.40 6.42 18.03
C GLU A 224 3.08 6.41 18.82
N TYR A 225 1.92 6.25 18.16
CA TYR A 225 0.64 6.21 18.87
C TYR A 225 0.57 4.99 19.79
N PRO A 226 0.41 5.19 21.13
CA PRO A 226 0.60 4.10 22.08
C PRO A 226 -0.55 3.08 22.04
N ALA A 227 -0.21 1.80 22.16
CA ALA A 227 -1.18 0.70 22.22
C ALA A 227 -2.21 0.87 23.36
N GLU A 228 -1.80 1.42 24.50
CA GLU A 228 -2.70 1.68 25.62
C GLU A 228 -3.70 2.81 25.28
N ALA A 229 -3.28 3.86 24.58
CA ALA A 229 -4.20 4.90 24.12
C ALA A 229 -5.21 4.32 23.11
N TRP A 230 -4.75 3.46 22.18
CA TRP A 230 -5.62 2.75 21.25
C TRP A 230 -6.63 1.86 22.02
N ARG A 231 -6.18 1.06 23.02
CA ARG A 231 -7.05 0.24 23.87
C ARG A 231 -8.19 1.04 24.51
N LEU A 232 -7.84 2.21 25.06
CA LEU A 232 -8.83 3.10 25.67
C LEU A 232 -9.83 3.65 24.66
N THR A 233 -9.37 4.03 23.45
CA THR A 233 -10.29 4.51 22.40
C THR A 233 -11.22 3.43 21.88
N GLN A 234 -10.75 2.17 21.86
CA GLN A 234 -11.60 1.02 21.50
C GLN A 234 -12.54 0.60 22.67
N GLY A 235 -12.32 1.10 23.87
CA GLY A 235 -13.12 0.77 25.04
C GLY A 235 -13.08 -0.70 25.42
N ILE A 236 -11.93 -1.36 25.24
CA ILE A 236 -11.70 -2.76 25.57
C ILE A 236 -10.85 -2.89 26.84
N ASP A 237 -11.08 -3.97 27.59
CA ASP A 237 -10.37 -4.20 28.85
C ASP A 237 -8.96 -4.78 28.64
N GLN A 238 -8.76 -5.56 27.57
CA GLN A 238 -7.49 -6.23 27.28
C GLN A 238 -7.11 -6.01 25.82
N LEU A 239 -5.80 -5.84 25.57
CA LEU A 239 -5.27 -5.77 24.22
C LEU A 239 -5.41 -7.12 23.50
N PRO A 240 -5.76 -7.14 22.21
CA PRO A 240 -5.72 -8.33 21.38
C PRO A 240 -4.29 -8.90 21.31
N GLN A 241 -4.15 -10.21 21.08
CA GLN A 241 -2.84 -10.88 21.02
C GLN A 241 -1.89 -10.22 20.03
N VAL A 242 -2.37 -9.83 18.85
CA VAL A 242 -1.55 -9.13 17.84
C VAL A 242 -0.95 -7.84 18.39
N VAL A 243 -1.72 -7.05 19.14
CA VAL A 243 -1.23 -5.81 19.75
C VAL A 243 -0.28 -6.09 20.92
N GLN A 244 -0.53 -7.18 21.68
CA GLN A 244 0.40 -7.60 22.73
C GLN A 244 1.75 -8.04 22.16
N THR A 245 1.74 -8.68 20.97
CA THR A 245 2.95 -9.18 20.28
C THR A 245 3.67 -8.05 19.55
N MET A 246 2.92 -7.20 18.85
CA MET A 246 3.42 -6.12 18.00
C MET A 246 2.74 -4.80 18.37
N PRO A 247 3.02 -4.20 19.54
CA PRO A 247 2.28 -3.03 20.04
C PRO A 247 2.32 -1.83 19.09
N THR A 248 3.36 -1.68 18.31
CA THR A 248 3.53 -0.59 17.32
C THR A 248 2.51 -0.66 16.17
N VAL A 249 1.85 -1.80 15.96
CA VAL A 249 0.81 -1.92 14.92
C VAL A 249 -0.31 -0.90 15.09
N THR A 250 -0.61 -0.49 16.33
CA THR A 250 -1.62 0.54 16.61
C THR A 250 -1.27 1.90 16.02
N GLY A 251 0.01 2.27 16.04
CA GLY A 251 0.50 3.48 15.39
C GLY A 251 0.36 3.43 13.87
N VAL A 252 0.61 2.27 13.27
CA VAL A 252 0.41 2.07 11.82
C VAL A 252 -1.06 2.16 11.46
N TRP A 253 -1.97 1.54 12.22
CA TRP A 253 -3.41 1.67 12.02
C TRP A 253 -3.91 3.11 12.17
N GLU A 254 -3.43 3.86 13.19
CA GLU A 254 -3.79 5.28 13.35
C GLU A 254 -3.30 6.13 12.18
N ASN A 255 -2.15 5.80 11.61
CA ASN A 255 -1.61 6.47 10.43
C ASN A 255 -2.52 6.26 9.19
N TYR A 256 -3.00 5.04 8.93
CA TYR A 256 -3.98 4.77 7.87
C TYR A 256 -5.28 5.57 8.09
N LYS A 257 -5.80 5.57 9.31
CA LYS A 257 -7.00 6.36 9.66
C LYS A 257 -6.82 7.85 9.45
N LEU A 258 -5.64 8.37 9.80
CA LEU A 258 -5.31 9.78 9.56
C LEU A 258 -5.41 10.12 8.08
N TYR A 259 -4.79 9.32 7.21
CA TYR A 259 -4.78 9.54 5.76
C TYR A 259 -6.18 9.47 5.14
N LEU A 260 -6.97 8.49 5.55
CA LEU A 260 -8.38 8.37 5.11
C LEU A 260 -9.27 9.52 5.62
N THR A 261 -9.01 10.04 6.81
CA THR A 261 -9.82 11.10 7.42
C THR A 261 -9.54 12.46 6.80
N ARG A 262 -8.26 12.83 6.66
CA ARG A 262 -7.90 14.20 6.31
C ARG A 262 -7.91 14.46 4.80
N ASN A 263 -7.78 13.44 3.97
CA ASN A 263 -7.81 13.58 2.51
C ASN A 263 -9.12 13.06 1.92
N HIS A 264 -10.11 13.95 1.86
CA HIS A 264 -11.43 13.61 1.32
C HIS A 264 -11.41 13.19 -0.16
N ALA A 265 -10.53 13.80 -0.97
CA ALA A 265 -10.43 13.49 -2.39
C ALA A 265 -9.88 12.06 -2.61
N LEU A 266 -8.87 11.64 -1.83
CA LEU A 266 -8.33 10.28 -1.84
C LEU A 266 -9.41 9.26 -1.40
N SER A 267 -10.10 9.53 -0.28
CA SER A 267 -11.15 8.64 0.21
C SER A 267 -12.32 8.52 -0.78
N THR A 268 -12.67 9.61 -1.48
CA THR A 268 -13.69 9.62 -2.54
C THR A 268 -13.26 8.79 -3.74
N TRP A 269 -11.97 8.86 -4.12
CA TRP A 269 -11.42 8.06 -5.20
C TRP A 269 -11.56 6.56 -4.92
N HIS A 270 -11.08 6.09 -3.78
CA HIS A 270 -11.17 4.67 -3.40
C HIS A 270 -12.60 4.17 -3.14
N ARG A 271 -13.54 5.07 -2.82
CA ARG A 271 -14.98 4.75 -2.75
C ARG A 271 -15.60 4.48 -4.12
N ASN A 272 -15.07 5.09 -5.20
CA ASN A 272 -15.69 5.06 -6.52
C ASN A 272 -14.90 4.25 -7.56
N VAL A 273 -13.64 3.95 -7.28
CA VAL A 273 -12.77 3.21 -8.20
C VAL A 273 -12.14 2.02 -7.48
N PRO A 274 -12.42 0.78 -7.91
CA PRO A 274 -11.78 -0.39 -7.35
C PRO A 274 -10.25 -0.29 -7.44
N SER A 275 -9.56 -0.51 -6.34
CA SER A 275 -8.13 -0.29 -6.21
C SER A 275 -7.40 -1.56 -5.87
N LEU A 276 -6.15 -1.66 -6.35
CA LEU A 276 -5.16 -2.67 -6.02
C LEU A 276 -3.93 -1.94 -5.48
N PHE A 277 -3.16 -2.57 -4.60
CA PHE A 277 -2.09 -1.91 -3.89
C PHE A 277 -0.84 -2.78 -3.86
N THR A 278 0.32 -2.25 -4.17
CA THR A 278 1.59 -2.76 -3.66
C THR A 278 1.98 -1.99 -2.41
N PHE A 279 2.96 -2.43 -1.68
CA PHE A 279 3.60 -1.60 -0.67
C PHE A 279 5.01 -1.26 -1.11
N ASP A 280 5.52 -0.17 -0.58
CA ASP A 280 6.93 0.16 -0.60
C ASP A 280 7.45 0.33 0.84
N ASP A 281 8.50 1.08 1.06
CA ASP A 281 9.10 1.20 2.38
C ASP A 281 8.18 1.94 3.38
N HIS A 282 7.51 3.01 2.98
CA HIS A 282 6.69 3.80 3.90
C HIS A 282 5.47 3.07 4.47
N GLU A 283 4.92 2.05 3.83
CA GLU A 283 3.93 1.16 4.44
C GLU A 283 4.55 0.30 5.55
N LEU A 284 5.84 0.00 5.45
CA LEU A 284 6.62 -0.75 6.43
C LEU A 284 7.36 0.23 7.34
N VAL A 285 8.55 0.64 6.95
CA VAL A 285 9.34 1.72 7.56
C VAL A 285 10.32 2.26 6.52
N ASN A 286 10.47 3.59 6.48
CA ASN A 286 11.32 4.29 5.51
C ASN A 286 12.70 3.65 5.33
N ASP A 287 13.13 3.49 4.09
CA ASP A 287 14.41 2.89 3.69
C ASP A 287 14.64 1.45 4.23
N ILE A 288 13.62 0.62 4.28
CA ILE A 288 13.76 -0.78 4.74
C ILE A 288 14.46 -1.64 3.68
N TRP A 289 15.50 -2.36 4.11
CA TRP A 289 16.19 -3.37 3.33
C TRP A 289 16.71 -4.49 4.22
N GLY A 290 16.99 -5.66 3.65
CA GLY A 290 17.51 -6.82 4.37
C GLY A 290 16.53 -7.40 5.40
N ALA A 291 15.22 -7.16 5.22
CA ALA A 291 14.20 -7.56 6.18
C ALA A 291 14.05 -9.08 6.30
N SER A 292 14.47 -9.85 5.30
CA SER A 292 14.42 -11.31 5.30
C SER A 292 15.79 -11.98 5.51
N GLU A 293 16.87 -11.23 5.65
CA GLU A 293 18.18 -11.84 5.79
C GLU A 293 18.38 -12.44 7.18
N ALA A 294 18.50 -13.76 7.22
CA ALA A 294 18.68 -14.52 8.45
C ALA A 294 19.95 -14.10 9.21
N GLY A 295 19.84 -13.96 10.52
CA GLY A 295 20.91 -13.53 11.41
C GLY A 295 21.06 -12.01 11.54
N LYS A 296 20.31 -11.21 10.77
CA LYS A 296 20.31 -9.74 10.92
C LYS A 296 19.55 -9.31 12.16
N ARG A 297 20.03 -8.22 12.75
CA ARG A 297 19.49 -7.58 13.94
C ARG A 297 19.34 -6.07 13.70
N HIS A 298 18.57 -5.71 12.70
CA HIS A 298 18.27 -4.33 12.44
C HIS A 298 16.84 -4.01 12.88
N ARG A 299 16.63 -2.92 13.61
CA ARG A 299 15.28 -2.58 14.12
C ARG A 299 14.23 -2.45 13.05
N ARG A 300 14.58 -1.91 11.90
CA ARG A 300 13.66 -1.78 10.75
C ARG A 300 13.17 -3.13 10.23
N THR A 301 13.98 -4.20 10.32
CA THR A 301 13.56 -5.51 9.80
C THR A 301 12.32 -6.06 10.50
N VAL A 302 12.14 -5.75 11.77
CA VAL A 302 10.96 -6.14 12.56
C VAL A 302 9.69 -5.50 11.99
N PHE A 303 9.79 -4.31 11.40
CA PHE A 303 8.66 -3.57 10.84
C PHE A 303 8.10 -4.18 9.57
N ARG A 304 8.84 -5.02 8.84
CA ARG A 304 8.26 -5.76 7.70
C ARG A 304 6.95 -6.42 8.09
N ASP A 305 6.95 -7.18 9.17
CA ASP A 305 5.77 -7.94 9.59
C ASP A 305 4.70 -7.04 10.23
N ILE A 306 5.10 -6.06 11.02
CA ILE A 306 4.18 -5.08 11.62
C ILE A 306 3.48 -4.27 10.52
N GLY A 307 4.25 -3.72 9.57
CA GLY A 307 3.73 -2.95 8.46
C GLY A 307 2.84 -3.78 7.54
N THR A 308 3.28 -4.99 7.16
CA THR A 308 2.51 -5.91 6.32
C THR A 308 1.18 -6.31 6.96
N TYR A 309 1.16 -6.53 8.28
CA TYR A 309 -0.08 -6.83 9.00
C TYR A 309 -1.10 -5.69 8.86
N ALA A 310 -0.69 -4.46 9.20
CA ALA A 310 -1.56 -3.29 9.09
C ALA A 310 -1.94 -2.97 7.64
N TRP A 311 -1.00 -3.13 6.70
CA TRP A 311 -1.26 -2.96 5.27
C TRP A 311 -2.34 -3.94 4.76
N ASN A 312 -2.32 -5.20 5.20
CA ASN A 312 -3.38 -6.15 4.87
C ASN A 312 -4.74 -5.75 5.41
N ASP A 313 -4.79 -5.14 6.60
CA ASP A 313 -6.05 -4.68 7.19
C ASP A 313 -6.66 -3.50 6.42
N TYR A 314 -5.84 -2.63 5.84
CA TYR A 314 -6.30 -1.40 5.20
C TYR A 314 -6.26 -1.41 3.67
N LEU A 315 -5.28 -2.05 3.05
CA LEU A 315 -5.05 -2.00 1.60
C LEU A 315 -4.91 -3.39 0.96
N GLY A 316 -4.06 -4.25 1.50
CA GLY A 316 -3.68 -5.52 0.88
C GLY A 316 -4.83 -6.51 0.70
N TRP A 317 -5.91 -6.38 1.49
CA TRP A 317 -7.15 -7.15 1.30
C TRP A 317 -7.71 -7.04 -0.13
N ALA A 318 -7.38 -5.95 -0.84
CA ALA A 318 -7.85 -5.68 -2.20
C ALA A 318 -7.16 -6.52 -3.29
N ASN A 319 -6.05 -7.17 -2.96
CA ASN A 319 -5.22 -7.90 -3.92
C ASN A 319 -5.54 -9.40 -4.01
N PRO A 320 -5.32 -10.02 -5.18
CA PRO A 320 -5.29 -11.47 -5.33
C PRO A 320 -3.91 -12.00 -4.94
N PHE A 321 -3.73 -12.51 -3.74
CA PHE A 321 -2.47 -13.11 -3.32
C PHE A 321 -2.32 -14.55 -3.80
N GLU A 322 -1.09 -14.96 -4.16
CA GLU A 322 -0.74 -16.35 -4.42
C GLU A 322 -0.82 -17.17 -3.12
N SER A 323 -0.24 -16.70 -2.04
CA SER A 323 -0.40 -17.32 -0.73
C SER A 323 -1.66 -16.82 -0.04
N LYS A 324 -2.45 -17.77 0.49
CA LYS A 324 -3.63 -17.46 1.32
C LYS A 324 -3.28 -17.36 2.79
N GLN A 325 -2.04 -17.67 3.16
CA GLN A 325 -1.58 -17.65 4.54
C GLN A 325 -1.33 -16.22 4.99
N ARG A 326 -2.03 -15.82 6.04
CA ARG A 326 -1.78 -14.56 6.73
C ARG A 326 -0.54 -14.68 7.63
N LEU A 327 0.09 -13.55 7.91
CA LEU A 327 1.15 -13.43 8.89
C LEU A 327 0.73 -14.09 10.21
N HIS A 328 1.62 -14.88 10.80
CA HIS A 328 1.43 -15.50 12.11
C HIS A 328 2.12 -14.70 13.20
N VAL A 329 1.48 -14.54 14.34
CA VAL A 329 2.03 -13.89 15.54
C VAL A 329 1.90 -14.82 16.73
N GLY A 330 2.93 -14.83 17.60
CA GLY A 330 2.94 -15.69 18.77
C GLY A 330 3.87 -15.19 19.87
N THR A 331 3.87 -15.95 20.98
CA THR A 331 4.81 -15.76 22.09
C THR A 331 5.49 -17.10 22.39
N ALA A 332 6.81 -17.10 22.47
CA ALA A 332 7.59 -18.30 22.58
C ALA A 332 8.65 -18.22 23.69
N LYS A 333 9.08 -19.39 24.17
CA LYS A 333 10.20 -19.50 25.05
C LYS A 333 11.48 -19.84 24.28
N LEU A 334 12.53 -19.09 24.56
CA LEU A 334 13.88 -19.35 24.08
C LEU A 334 14.78 -19.72 25.28
N THR A 335 15.79 -20.55 25.04
CA THR A 335 16.79 -20.93 26.02
C THR A 335 18.18 -20.64 25.48
N ALA A 336 19.00 -19.92 26.22
CA ALA A 336 20.34 -19.53 25.82
C ALA A 336 21.17 -20.75 25.34
N GLY A 337 21.79 -20.61 24.17
CA GLY A 337 22.58 -21.69 23.56
C GLY A 337 21.76 -22.79 22.86
N SER A 338 20.43 -22.76 22.95
CA SER A 338 19.52 -23.66 22.21
C SER A 338 19.02 -23.01 20.93
N ASP A 339 18.92 -23.80 19.88
CA ASP A 339 18.33 -23.42 18.58
C ASP A 339 16.82 -23.72 18.51
N LEU A 340 16.19 -24.10 19.63
CA LEU A 340 14.78 -24.45 19.70
C LEU A 340 13.94 -23.27 20.20
N LEU A 341 12.90 -22.94 19.43
CA LEU A 341 11.84 -22.01 19.82
C LEU A 341 10.59 -22.82 20.16
N VAL A 342 10.05 -22.62 21.37
CA VAL A 342 8.90 -23.36 21.88
C VAL A 342 7.71 -22.42 22.11
N ASP A 343 6.64 -22.62 21.36
CA ASP A 343 5.34 -21.95 21.56
C ASP A 343 4.23 -22.99 21.77
N ARG A 344 3.76 -23.08 23.01
CA ARG A 344 2.72 -24.05 23.40
C ARG A 344 1.32 -23.71 22.90
N GLN A 345 1.10 -22.50 22.36
CA GLN A 345 -0.19 -22.06 21.84
C GLN A 345 -0.30 -22.27 20.35
N THR A 346 0.81 -22.35 19.63
CA THR A 346 0.90 -22.55 18.20
C THR A 346 1.08 -24.02 17.84
N ASN A 347 0.35 -24.52 16.84
CA ASN A 347 0.66 -25.79 16.17
C ASN A 347 1.39 -25.51 14.85
N PHE A 348 2.72 -25.57 14.87
CA PHE A 348 3.58 -25.29 13.72
C PHE A 348 3.35 -26.25 12.54
N ARG A 349 2.87 -27.46 12.79
CA ARG A 349 2.54 -28.41 11.70
C ARG A 349 1.30 -28.03 10.89
N GLN A 350 0.47 -27.11 11.43
CA GLN A 350 -0.69 -26.58 10.74
C GLN A 350 -0.39 -25.30 9.95
N LEU A 351 0.78 -24.70 10.17
CA LEU A 351 1.22 -23.53 9.41
C LEU A 351 1.88 -23.99 8.10
N PRO A 352 1.53 -23.42 6.96
CA PRO A 352 2.18 -23.70 5.68
C PRO A 352 3.50 -22.92 5.58
N LEU A 353 4.48 -23.29 6.41
CA LEU A 353 5.75 -22.57 6.55
C LEU A 353 6.52 -22.42 5.23
N ASN A 354 6.34 -23.34 4.29
CA ASN A 354 6.90 -23.26 2.95
C ASN A 354 6.27 -22.14 2.07
N GLU A 355 5.10 -21.63 2.46
CA GLU A 355 4.41 -20.51 1.81
C GLU A 355 4.62 -19.19 2.56
N MET A 356 5.31 -19.22 3.70
CA MET A 356 5.56 -18.05 4.54
C MET A 356 6.98 -17.54 4.35
N LEU A 357 7.28 -16.38 4.91
CA LEU A 357 8.61 -15.81 5.05
C LEU A 357 9.28 -16.34 6.32
N ASN A 358 10.43 -15.81 6.66
CA ASN A 358 11.16 -16.16 7.88
C ASN A 358 10.51 -15.57 9.15
N LEU A 359 11.04 -15.97 10.30
CA LEU A 359 10.59 -15.60 11.64
C LEU A 359 11.36 -14.38 12.16
N HIS A 360 10.64 -13.40 12.69
CA HIS A 360 11.20 -12.25 13.39
C HIS A 360 10.89 -12.34 14.88
N VAL A 361 11.91 -12.21 15.72
CA VAL A 361 11.72 -11.98 17.16
C VAL A 361 11.70 -10.47 17.41
N HIS A 362 10.60 -9.98 17.98
CA HIS A 362 10.36 -8.55 18.18
C HIS A 362 11.13 -7.98 19.36
N TRP A 363 11.42 -6.67 19.33
CA TRP A 363 12.06 -5.96 20.44
C TRP A 363 11.19 -5.85 21.69
N GLY A 364 9.88 -6.08 21.56
CA GLY A 364 8.95 -5.98 22.67
C GLY A 364 8.71 -4.55 23.18
N THR A 365 9.09 -3.54 22.43
CA THR A 365 8.84 -2.14 22.75
C THR A 365 7.88 -1.52 21.75
N ASP A 366 7.00 -0.64 22.23
CA ASP A 366 6.00 0.08 21.42
C ASP A 366 6.60 1.13 20.51
N THR A 367 7.86 1.49 20.66
CA THR A 367 8.57 2.47 19.83
C THR A 367 9.69 1.84 18.99
N ALA A 368 9.82 0.52 18.99
CA ALA A 368 10.89 -0.15 18.26
C ALA A 368 10.79 0.12 16.74
N GLY A 369 11.84 0.70 16.16
CA GLY A 369 11.95 0.98 14.73
C GLY A 369 10.98 2.03 14.19
N VAL A 370 10.31 2.81 15.02
CA VAL A 370 9.34 3.83 14.59
C VAL A 370 10.00 4.92 13.74
N ASN A 371 11.21 5.31 14.09
CA ASN A 371 11.95 6.33 13.37
C ASN A 371 12.87 5.70 12.32
N ASP A 372 12.90 6.28 11.13
CA ASP A 372 13.80 5.93 10.04
C ASP A 372 15.31 6.02 10.40
N MET A 373 15.64 6.87 11.37
CA MET A 373 17.01 7.06 11.86
C MET A 373 17.45 6.09 12.96
N VAL A 374 16.64 5.08 13.30
CA VAL A 374 17.00 4.13 14.36
C VAL A 374 17.72 2.93 13.75
N TYR A 375 19.03 2.92 13.90
CA TYR A 375 19.90 1.81 13.51
C TYR A 375 19.96 0.73 14.59
N ASP A 376 20.66 -0.36 14.29
CA ASP A 376 20.92 -1.42 15.25
C ASP A 376 21.57 -0.87 16.52
N THR A 377 20.88 -1.00 17.63
CA THR A 377 21.38 -0.60 18.94
C THR A 377 21.45 -1.82 19.83
N ASP A 378 22.41 -1.85 20.76
CA ASP A 378 22.55 -2.94 21.73
C ASP A 378 21.43 -2.96 22.80
N ASP A 379 20.49 -2.02 22.72
CA ASP A 379 19.45 -1.78 23.73
C ASP A 379 18.23 -2.70 23.59
N GLY A 380 18.15 -3.51 22.55
CA GLY A 380 17.03 -4.40 22.28
C GLY A 380 17.06 -5.72 23.06
N GLU A 381 15.97 -6.48 22.92
CA GLU A 381 15.92 -7.87 23.37
C GLU A 381 17.08 -8.67 22.74
N ALA A 382 17.85 -9.40 23.57
CA ALA A 382 19.04 -10.13 23.12
C ALA A 382 18.78 -11.15 22.00
N ASN A 383 17.54 -11.61 21.86
CA ASN A 383 17.11 -12.58 20.85
C ASN A 383 16.42 -11.92 19.64
N SER A 384 16.38 -10.60 19.54
CA SER A 384 15.71 -9.87 18.44
C SER A 384 16.51 -9.94 17.15
N TYR A 385 16.32 -11.02 16.40
CA TYR A 385 16.94 -11.31 15.11
C TYR A 385 15.89 -11.79 14.10
N VAL A 386 16.30 -11.81 12.85
CA VAL A 386 15.65 -12.55 11.77
C VAL A 386 16.15 -14.00 11.82
N TYR A 387 15.24 -14.96 11.83
CA TYR A 387 15.55 -16.39 11.94
C TYR A 387 14.94 -17.18 10.79
N ASP A 388 15.73 -18.06 10.20
CA ASP A 388 15.18 -19.14 9.37
C ASP A 388 14.67 -20.27 10.23
N ILE A 389 13.50 -20.81 9.86
CA ILE A 389 12.97 -22.05 10.44
C ILE A 389 13.53 -23.21 9.63
N VAL A 390 14.45 -23.96 10.26
CA VAL A 390 15.13 -25.09 9.62
C VAL A 390 14.27 -26.36 9.63
N GLU A 391 13.52 -26.56 10.74
CA GLU A 391 12.77 -27.79 10.99
C GLU A 391 11.58 -27.55 11.91
N VAL A 392 10.47 -28.23 11.65
CA VAL A 392 9.37 -28.39 12.61
C VAL A 392 9.61 -29.66 13.39
N VAL A 393 10.15 -29.53 14.61
CA VAL A 393 10.52 -30.64 15.47
C VAL A 393 9.27 -31.39 15.96
N ASP A 394 8.32 -30.65 16.51
CA ASP A 394 7.02 -31.16 16.96
C ASP A 394 5.91 -30.11 16.76
N GLU A 395 4.71 -30.35 17.27
CA GLU A 395 3.57 -29.44 17.10
C GLU A 395 3.82 -28.05 17.66
N HIS A 396 4.69 -27.93 18.69
CA HIS A 396 4.91 -26.70 19.45
C HIS A 396 6.35 -26.18 19.40
N THR A 397 7.20 -26.85 18.60
CA THR A 397 8.65 -26.57 18.60
C THR A 397 9.18 -26.50 17.18
N VAL A 398 9.88 -25.42 16.88
CA VAL A 398 10.66 -25.26 15.65
C VAL A 398 12.13 -25.12 15.98
N ARG A 399 12.99 -25.58 15.06
CA ARG A 399 14.44 -25.36 15.07
C ARG A 399 14.78 -24.15 14.22
N LEU A 400 15.54 -23.24 14.80
CA LEU A 400 16.03 -22.04 14.15
C LEU A 400 17.44 -22.27 13.59
N HIS A 401 17.86 -21.48 12.61
CA HIS A 401 19.19 -21.60 11.99
C HIS A 401 20.35 -21.23 12.92
N MET A 402 20.08 -20.52 14.02
CA MET A 402 21.07 -20.14 15.01
C MET A 402 20.51 -20.24 16.44
N PRO A 403 21.38 -20.45 17.45
CA PRO A 403 20.96 -20.56 18.85
C PRO A 403 20.54 -19.18 19.41
N ALA A 404 19.61 -19.22 20.37
CA ALA A 404 19.21 -18.06 21.16
C ALA A 404 20.40 -17.53 22.00
N LYS A 405 20.44 -16.21 22.16
CA LYS A 405 21.50 -15.51 22.90
C LYS A 405 21.23 -15.46 24.42
N ALA A 406 19.95 -15.48 24.81
CA ALA A 406 19.52 -15.38 26.19
C ALA A 406 18.31 -16.27 26.49
N ASP A 407 18.11 -16.62 27.76
CA ASP A 407 16.86 -17.20 28.24
C ASP A 407 15.76 -16.14 28.23
N GLY A 408 14.55 -16.44 27.73
CA GLY A 408 13.44 -15.50 27.80
C GLY A 408 12.15 -15.97 27.17
N GLN A 409 11.10 -15.24 27.48
CA GLN A 409 9.84 -15.27 26.75
C GLN A 409 9.91 -14.12 25.73
N VAL A 410 9.67 -14.43 24.47
CA VAL A 410 9.76 -13.47 23.37
C VAL A 410 8.44 -13.40 22.59
N SER A 411 8.15 -12.24 22.03
CA SER A 411 7.14 -12.09 20.99
C SER A 411 7.77 -12.32 19.64
N TYR A 412 7.06 -13.00 18.73
CA TYR A 412 7.57 -13.28 17.40
C TYR A 412 6.46 -13.21 16.35
N SER A 413 6.87 -13.02 15.10
CA SER A 413 6.01 -13.17 13.92
C SER A 413 6.69 -14.05 12.87
N ILE A 414 5.88 -14.65 12.01
CA ILE A 414 6.34 -15.32 10.79
C ILE A 414 5.67 -14.61 9.62
N GLY A 415 6.46 -13.99 8.75
CA GLY A 415 5.99 -13.12 7.70
C GLY A 415 5.16 -13.86 6.64
N GLN A 416 4.42 -13.08 5.87
CA GLN A 416 3.68 -13.58 4.71
C GLN A 416 4.30 -13.10 3.41
N ARG A 417 4.14 -13.86 2.32
CA ARG A 417 4.43 -13.43 0.97
C ARG A 417 3.26 -12.61 0.43
N SER A 418 3.55 -11.43 -0.12
CA SER A 418 2.55 -10.42 -0.48
C SER A 418 2.59 -10.06 -1.97
N TYR A 419 2.80 -11.03 -2.83
CA TYR A 419 2.75 -10.88 -4.28
C TYR A 419 1.60 -11.69 -4.90
N GLY A 420 1.20 -11.33 -6.10
CA GLY A 420 0.10 -12.03 -6.77
C GLY A 420 -0.09 -11.61 -8.23
N LYS A 421 -1.03 -12.29 -8.90
CA LYS A 421 -1.32 -12.12 -10.32
C LYS A 421 -2.81 -11.98 -10.56
N PHE A 422 -3.19 -11.15 -11.53
CA PHE A 422 -4.54 -11.13 -12.12
C PHE A 422 -4.46 -10.82 -13.62
N SER A 423 -5.54 -11.13 -14.34
CA SER A 423 -5.60 -10.93 -15.79
C SER A 423 -6.80 -10.11 -16.18
N VAL A 424 -6.65 -9.25 -17.19
CA VAL A 424 -7.73 -8.47 -17.80
C VAL A 424 -7.56 -8.50 -19.32
N SER A 425 -8.53 -9.05 -20.06
CA SER A 425 -8.44 -9.26 -21.50
C SER A 425 -7.19 -10.04 -21.88
N ASN A 426 -6.33 -9.53 -22.75
CA ASN A 426 -5.05 -10.11 -23.17
C ASN A 426 -3.84 -9.59 -22.35
N CYS A 427 -4.06 -9.13 -21.14
CA CYS A 427 -3.04 -8.58 -20.28
C CYS A 427 -2.93 -9.37 -18.98
N ASP A 428 -1.71 -9.63 -18.53
CA ASP A 428 -1.40 -10.13 -17.20
C ASP A 428 -0.76 -9.04 -16.36
N PHE A 429 -1.15 -8.98 -15.08
CA PHE A 429 -0.64 -8.05 -14.07
C PHE A 429 0.01 -8.85 -12.96
N PHE A 430 1.27 -8.56 -12.67
CA PHE A 430 2.02 -9.15 -11.57
C PHE A 430 2.30 -8.06 -10.53
N LEU A 431 1.66 -8.16 -9.39
CA LEU A 431 1.92 -7.29 -8.23
C LEU A 431 3.11 -7.86 -7.49
N LEU A 432 4.24 -7.16 -7.49
CA LEU A 432 5.48 -7.63 -6.88
C LEU A 432 5.62 -7.14 -5.44
N ASP A 433 6.26 -7.95 -4.62
CA ASP A 433 6.76 -7.60 -3.31
C ASP A 433 8.27 -7.34 -3.41
N THR A 434 8.67 -6.09 -3.42
CA THR A 434 10.07 -5.67 -3.57
C THR A 434 10.76 -5.41 -2.23
N ARG A 435 10.09 -5.63 -1.11
CA ARG A 435 10.60 -5.32 0.24
C ARG A 435 10.60 -6.53 1.18
N GLY A 436 9.64 -7.45 1.04
CA GLY A 436 9.41 -8.54 2.01
C GLY A 436 10.49 -9.60 2.04
N ASP A 437 11.07 -9.96 0.90
CA ASP A 437 12.10 -11.01 0.75
C ASP A 437 13.41 -10.47 0.16
N ARG A 438 13.68 -9.20 0.39
CA ARG A 438 14.82 -8.47 -0.13
C ARG A 438 16.06 -8.71 0.72
N ASP A 439 17.19 -9.04 0.06
CA ASP A 439 18.48 -9.19 0.73
C ASP A 439 19.05 -7.84 1.18
N MET A 440 19.83 -7.87 2.26
CA MET A 440 20.69 -6.76 2.62
C MET A 440 21.88 -6.67 1.65
N HIS A 441 22.28 -5.46 1.29
CA HIS A 441 23.42 -5.26 0.43
C HIS A 441 24.30 -4.11 0.96
N ASP A 442 25.56 -4.11 0.55
CA ASP A 442 26.50 -3.03 0.84
C ASP A 442 26.28 -1.88 -0.15
N VAL A 443 25.63 -0.82 0.30
CA VAL A 443 25.31 0.36 -0.52
C VAL A 443 26.55 1.10 -1.06
N SER A 444 27.72 0.91 -0.45
CA SER A 444 28.98 1.50 -0.92
C SER A 444 29.60 0.78 -2.12
N GLN A 445 29.10 -0.42 -2.46
CA GLN A 445 29.60 -1.24 -3.56
C GLN A 445 28.59 -1.30 -4.69
N ARG A 446 29.03 -1.04 -5.93
CA ARG A 446 28.19 -1.18 -7.12
C ARG A 446 27.98 -2.63 -7.54
N ASP A 447 29.03 -3.43 -7.45
CA ASP A 447 28.99 -4.85 -7.83
C ASP A 447 28.66 -5.69 -6.60
N LYS A 448 27.47 -6.24 -6.57
CA LYS A 448 26.91 -7.03 -5.46
C LYS A 448 26.41 -8.37 -5.99
N PRO A 449 27.32 -9.29 -6.36
CA PRO A 449 26.92 -10.55 -6.97
C PRO A 449 26.07 -11.38 -6.02
N GLY A 450 24.96 -11.91 -6.56
CA GLY A 450 24.11 -12.87 -5.87
C GLY A 450 23.06 -12.31 -4.91
N VAL A 451 22.99 -10.98 -4.70
CA VAL A 451 21.88 -10.39 -3.93
C VAL A 451 20.59 -10.41 -4.73
N SER A 452 19.46 -10.59 -4.04
CA SER A 452 18.14 -10.70 -4.62
C SER A 452 17.18 -9.68 -4.02
N MET A 453 16.40 -9.04 -4.87
CA MET A 453 15.28 -8.17 -4.46
C MET A 453 14.00 -8.98 -4.21
N LEU A 454 13.71 -9.95 -5.07
CA LEU A 454 12.47 -10.73 -4.99
C LEU A 454 12.59 -11.98 -4.12
N GLY A 455 13.81 -12.39 -3.77
CA GLY A 455 14.04 -13.70 -3.21
C GLY A 455 13.77 -14.83 -4.20
N LYS A 456 14.21 -16.03 -3.85
CA LYS A 456 14.12 -17.20 -4.76
C LYS A 456 12.67 -17.55 -5.13
N HIS A 457 11.77 -17.57 -4.14
CA HIS A 457 10.41 -18.07 -4.34
C HIS A 457 9.60 -17.17 -5.29
N GLN A 458 9.61 -15.87 -5.08
CA GLN A 458 8.88 -14.93 -5.92
C GLN A 458 9.47 -14.88 -7.34
N ARG A 459 10.81 -14.87 -7.46
CA ARG A 459 11.51 -14.86 -8.75
C ARG A 459 11.17 -16.10 -9.59
N GLU A 460 11.23 -17.31 -9.00
CA GLU A 460 10.88 -18.55 -9.70
C GLU A 460 9.38 -18.59 -10.07
N TRP A 461 8.50 -18.10 -9.20
CA TRP A 461 7.09 -17.96 -9.48
C TRP A 461 6.84 -17.01 -10.66
N LEU A 462 7.44 -15.81 -10.63
CA LEU A 462 7.28 -14.81 -11.68
C LEU A 462 7.67 -15.34 -13.05
N LEU A 463 8.86 -15.91 -13.17
CA LEU A 463 9.34 -16.48 -14.44
C LEU A 463 8.46 -17.62 -14.93
N ARG A 464 8.01 -18.51 -14.05
CA ARG A 464 7.14 -19.63 -14.38
C ARG A 464 5.78 -19.15 -14.90
N GLU A 465 5.15 -18.22 -14.18
CA GLU A 465 3.83 -17.70 -14.55
C GLU A 465 3.87 -16.85 -15.83
N MET A 466 4.90 -16.05 -16.03
CA MET A 466 5.08 -15.27 -17.25
C MET A 466 5.31 -16.18 -18.47
N LYS A 467 6.09 -17.26 -18.30
CA LYS A 467 6.34 -18.22 -19.37
C LYS A 467 5.10 -19.05 -19.71
N ALA A 468 4.26 -19.36 -18.73
CA ALA A 468 3.03 -20.13 -18.91
C ALA A 468 1.86 -19.29 -19.50
N SER A 469 1.97 -17.98 -19.46
CA SER A 469 0.94 -17.03 -19.90
C SER A 469 0.91 -16.89 -21.43
N ASP A 470 -0.29 -16.82 -22.00
CA ASP A 470 -0.56 -16.47 -23.40
C ASP A 470 -0.90 -14.98 -23.60
N ALA A 471 -0.89 -14.19 -22.53
CA ALA A 471 -1.10 -12.76 -22.58
C ALA A 471 -0.07 -12.08 -23.50
N LYS A 472 -0.53 -11.10 -24.29
CA LYS A 472 0.31 -10.34 -25.21
C LYS A 472 1.01 -9.16 -24.54
N PHE A 473 0.44 -8.67 -23.46
CA PHE A 473 1.00 -7.58 -22.64
C PHE A 473 1.13 -8.05 -21.20
N THR A 474 2.29 -7.79 -20.62
CA THR A 474 2.56 -8.09 -19.22
C THR A 474 2.90 -6.81 -18.47
N PHE A 475 2.19 -6.54 -17.39
CA PHE A 475 2.45 -5.42 -16.49
C PHE A 475 3.08 -5.98 -15.20
N LEU A 476 4.31 -5.57 -14.92
CA LEU A 476 5.01 -5.88 -13.68
C LEU A 476 4.92 -4.64 -12.79
N ILE A 477 4.22 -4.75 -11.68
CA ILE A 477 4.00 -3.64 -10.75
C ILE A 477 5.07 -3.74 -9.66
N SER A 478 6.13 -2.95 -9.84
CA SER A 478 7.30 -2.86 -8.96
C SER A 478 7.28 -1.52 -8.24
N SER A 479 7.30 -1.50 -6.91
CA SER A 479 7.28 -0.22 -6.19
C SER A 479 8.54 0.62 -6.42
N VAL A 480 9.67 0.00 -6.75
CA VAL A 480 10.97 0.67 -6.93
C VAL A 480 11.41 0.71 -8.40
N PRO A 481 12.21 1.72 -8.82
CA PRO A 481 12.65 1.89 -10.20
C PRO A 481 13.64 0.81 -10.64
N MET A 482 13.59 0.48 -11.96
CA MET A 482 14.41 -0.59 -12.54
C MET A 482 15.72 -0.08 -13.12
N MET A 483 15.66 0.93 -13.97
CA MET A 483 16.84 1.41 -14.73
C MET A 483 17.50 2.62 -14.07
N ILE A 484 16.75 3.42 -13.32
CA ILE A 484 17.27 4.63 -12.67
C ILE A 484 17.65 4.28 -11.23
N PRO A 485 18.87 4.62 -10.78
CA PRO A 485 19.27 4.41 -9.39
C PRO A 485 18.53 5.35 -8.43
N HIS A 486 18.30 4.87 -7.22
CA HIS A 486 17.85 5.70 -6.11
C HIS A 486 18.99 5.78 -5.09
N SER A 487 19.95 6.68 -5.36
CA SER A 487 21.17 6.79 -4.58
C SER A 487 21.07 7.72 -3.36
N GLY A 488 19.95 8.45 -3.23
CA GLY A 488 19.79 9.45 -2.17
C GLY A 488 20.65 10.69 -2.34
N ALA A 489 20.43 11.69 -1.49
CA ALA A 489 21.15 12.96 -1.55
C ALA A 489 22.66 12.78 -1.30
N GLY A 490 23.47 13.07 -2.33
CA GLY A 490 24.91 12.93 -2.28
C GLY A 490 25.47 11.78 -3.13
N GLY A 491 24.60 10.97 -3.72
CA GLY A 491 24.98 9.87 -4.61
C GLY A 491 25.74 8.75 -3.90
N PHE A 492 26.41 7.90 -4.67
CA PHE A 492 27.13 6.73 -4.14
C PHE A 492 28.41 7.06 -3.35
N GLU A 493 28.85 8.31 -3.33
CA GLU A 493 30.06 8.73 -2.61
C GLU A 493 29.76 9.34 -1.22
N ALA A 494 28.50 9.51 -0.87
CA ALA A 494 28.10 10.08 0.41
C ALA A 494 27.97 8.99 1.49
N ASP A 495 28.70 9.13 2.58
CA ASP A 495 28.78 8.11 3.66
C ASP A 495 27.43 7.83 4.38
N GLU A 496 26.45 8.72 4.30
CA GLU A 496 25.24 8.62 5.13
C GLU A 496 23.92 8.68 4.33
N ALA A 497 23.95 9.01 3.05
CA ALA A 497 22.75 9.24 2.25
C ALA A 497 22.53 8.23 1.13
N ASN A 498 23.42 7.27 1.00
CA ASN A 498 23.39 6.28 -0.07
C ASN A 498 22.44 5.13 0.31
N LYS A 499 21.25 5.14 -0.28
CA LYS A 499 20.25 4.12 -0.01
C LYS A 499 20.28 2.97 -1.02
N GLU A 500 20.53 3.29 -2.28
CA GLU A 500 20.46 2.38 -3.43
C GLU A 500 19.31 1.35 -3.35
N GLU A 501 18.09 1.85 -3.25
CA GLU A 501 16.91 1.02 -3.07
C GLU A 501 16.34 0.42 -4.34
N ALA A 502 16.73 0.99 -5.49
CA ALA A 502 16.28 0.56 -6.81
C ALA A 502 16.84 -0.81 -7.21
N TRP A 503 16.34 -1.37 -8.31
CA TRP A 503 16.88 -2.58 -8.93
C TRP A 503 18.35 -2.43 -9.36
N THR A 504 18.85 -1.21 -9.41
CA THR A 504 20.26 -0.92 -9.66
C THR A 504 21.19 -1.43 -8.55
N GLY A 505 20.67 -1.65 -7.35
CA GLY A 505 21.36 -2.36 -6.28
C GLY A 505 21.43 -3.88 -6.46
N PHE A 506 20.67 -4.45 -7.41
CA PHE A 506 20.48 -5.87 -7.64
C PHE A 506 20.71 -6.22 -9.12
N LEU A 507 21.85 -5.77 -9.68
CA LEU A 507 22.13 -5.80 -11.11
C LEU A 507 22.07 -7.20 -11.72
N ASP A 508 22.61 -8.23 -11.05
CA ASP A 508 22.60 -9.59 -11.56
C ASP A 508 21.18 -10.13 -11.75
N GLU A 509 20.32 -9.91 -10.76
CA GLU A 509 18.91 -10.33 -10.83
C GLU A 509 18.14 -9.50 -11.87
N ARG A 510 18.36 -8.17 -11.90
CA ARG A 510 17.76 -7.27 -12.89
C ARG A 510 18.05 -7.72 -14.33
N GLU A 511 19.34 -7.92 -14.66
CA GLU A 511 19.75 -8.30 -16.01
C GLU A 511 19.21 -9.68 -16.39
N MET A 512 19.29 -10.65 -15.48
CA MET A 512 18.74 -11.98 -15.70
C MET A 512 17.23 -11.94 -16.00
N LEU A 513 16.46 -11.10 -15.29
CA LEU A 513 15.03 -10.93 -15.51
C LEU A 513 14.74 -10.24 -16.85
N ILE A 514 15.45 -9.14 -17.17
CA ILE A 514 15.28 -8.42 -18.43
C ILE A 514 15.59 -9.34 -19.62
N ASP A 515 16.69 -10.10 -19.58
CA ASP A 515 17.06 -11.05 -20.63
C ASP A 515 15.99 -12.13 -20.82
N ALA A 516 15.48 -12.69 -19.70
CA ALA A 516 14.41 -13.68 -19.75
C ALA A 516 13.10 -13.10 -20.32
N TRP A 517 12.76 -11.84 -20.04
CA TRP A 517 11.57 -11.18 -20.57
C TRP A 517 11.72 -10.80 -22.05
N ASP A 518 12.91 -10.36 -22.45
CA ASP A 518 13.18 -9.97 -23.84
C ASP A 518 13.12 -11.15 -24.81
N GLU A 519 13.39 -12.38 -24.32
CA GLU A 519 13.21 -13.62 -25.05
C GLU A 519 11.75 -14.05 -25.24
N MET A 520 10.78 -13.42 -24.51
CA MET A 520 9.37 -13.76 -24.61
C MET A 520 8.70 -13.02 -25.77
N ASP A 521 7.80 -13.69 -26.51
CA ASP A 521 7.01 -13.07 -27.59
C ASP A 521 5.86 -12.24 -27.02
N LYS A 522 6.18 -11.19 -26.24
CA LYS A 522 5.24 -10.28 -25.62
C LYS A 522 5.89 -8.96 -25.23
N GLN A 523 5.08 -7.92 -25.05
CA GLN A 523 5.55 -6.66 -24.49
C GLN A 523 5.46 -6.69 -22.97
N VAL A 524 6.54 -6.32 -22.30
CA VAL A 524 6.66 -6.28 -20.85
C VAL A 524 6.79 -4.83 -20.39
N PHE A 525 5.91 -4.39 -19.52
CA PHE A 525 5.85 -3.05 -18.95
C PHE A 525 6.14 -3.11 -17.47
N VAL A 526 7.30 -2.61 -17.05
CA VAL A 526 7.62 -2.48 -15.63
C VAL A 526 7.09 -1.13 -15.15
N MET A 527 6.06 -1.17 -14.31
CA MET A 527 5.44 0.02 -13.73
C MET A 527 6.11 0.28 -12.39
N THR A 528 6.78 1.43 -12.25
CA THR A 528 7.61 1.74 -11.07
C THR A 528 7.14 2.98 -10.32
N GLY A 529 7.70 3.21 -9.12
CA GLY A 529 7.39 4.32 -8.21
C GLY A 529 8.63 4.81 -7.47
N ASP A 530 8.50 5.17 -6.17
CA ASP A 530 9.54 5.53 -5.21
C ASP A 530 10.29 6.84 -5.52
N LEU A 531 10.87 7.00 -6.70
CA LEU A 531 11.75 8.12 -7.08
C LEU A 531 11.11 9.51 -7.09
N HIS A 532 9.83 9.63 -6.77
CA HIS A 532 9.12 10.91 -6.78
C HIS A 532 9.27 11.70 -8.10
N ASN A 533 9.49 10.99 -9.20
CA ASN A 533 9.52 11.52 -10.57
C ASN A 533 8.78 10.56 -11.49
N SER A 534 8.20 11.11 -12.56
CA SER A 534 7.60 10.30 -13.61
C SER A 534 8.53 10.22 -14.82
N PHE A 535 8.63 9.05 -15.45
CA PHE A 535 9.40 8.87 -16.66
C PHE A 535 8.93 7.67 -17.49
N ALA A 536 9.27 7.68 -18.76
CA ALA A 536 9.09 6.58 -19.70
C ALA A 536 10.44 6.21 -20.29
N ILE A 537 10.81 4.94 -20.18
CA ILE A 537 12.12 4.40 -20.63
C ILE A 537 11.88 3.19 -21.52
N ARG A 538 12.55 3.18 -22.68
CA ARG A 538 12.68 1.99 -23.50
C ARG A 538 13.95 1.26 -23.06
N VAL A 539 13.79 0.06 -22.50
CA VAL A 539 14.90 -0.77 -22.02
C VAL A 539 15.43 -1.66 -23.15
N THR A 540 14.51 -2.39 -23.83
CA THR A 540 14.77 -3.17 -25.05
C THR A 540 13.65 -2.92 -26.07
N ASP A 541 13.54 -3.73 -27.10
CA ASP A 541 12.42 -3.67 -28.03
C ASP A 541 11.12 -4.20 -27.39
N ASN A 542 11.23 -5.11 -26.43
CA ASN A 542 10.10 -5.77 -25.77
C ASN A 542 9.87 -5.31 -24.33
N VAL A 543 10.88 -4.70 -23.67
CA VAL A 543 10.83 -4.30 -22.27
C VAL A 543 10.86 -2.79 -22.12
N TRP A 544 9.89 -2.25 -21.39
CA TRP A 544 9.73 -0.84 -21.09
C TRP A 544 9.58 -0.60 -19.60
N GLU A 545 10.07 0.52 -19.10
CA GLU A 545 9.80 0.99 -17.74
C GLU A 545 9.00 2.29 -17.78
N PHE A 546 7.96 2.36 -16.94
CA PHE A 546 7.12 3.53 -16.75
C PHE A 546 7.02 3.84 -15.24
N CYS A 547 7.72 4.88 -14.79
CA CYS A 547 7.60 5.37 -13.42
C CYS A 547 6.44 6.36 -13.32
N CYS A 548 5.58 6.18 -12.34
CA CYS A 548 4.32 6.89 -12.22
C CYS A 548 4.19 7.52 -10.82
N GLY A 549 4.60 8.76 -10.69
CA GLY A 549 4.52 9.49 -9.42
C GLY A 549 5.35 10.79 -9.46
N PRO A 550 5.38 11.53 -8.37
CA PRO A 550 4.58 11.33 -7.17
C PRO A 550 3.15 11.82 -7.37
N HIS A 551 2.19 11.21 -6.68
CA HIS A 551 0.84 11.77 -6.60
C HIS A 551 0.78 13.05 -5.77
N ASN A 552 1.60 13.15 -4.71
CA ASN A 552 1.52 14.23 -3.74
C ASN A 552 2.83 14.57 -3.02
N SER A 553 3.88 13.78 -3.19
CA SER A 553 5.17 13.98 -2.52
C SER A 553 6.02 15.07 -3.18
N VAL A 554 7.04 15.55 -2.48
CA VAL A 554 8.10 16.41 -3.03
C VAL A 554 8.92 15.61 -4.06
N ASN A 555 9.21 16.20 -5.21
CA ASN A 555 10.04 15.53 -6.22
C ASN A 555 11.51 15.43 -5.78
N HIS A 556 12.16 14.34 -6.14
CA HIS A 556 13.60 14.16 -6.05
C HIS A 556 14.31 14.94 -7.14
N VAL A 557 15.61 15.18 -6.95
CA VAL A 557 16.46 15.90 -7.89
C VAL A 557 17.37 14.93 -8.61
N PRO A 558 17.23 14.75 -9.91
CA PRO A 558 18.03 13.77 -10.66
C PRO A 558 19.54 13.91 -10.50
N GLU A 559 20.05 15.15 -10.38
CA GLU A 559 21.48 15.41 -10.15
C GLU A 559 22.01 14.87 -8.81
N LEU A 560 21.14 14.79 -7.80
CA LEU A 560 21.51 14.39 -6.43
C LEU A 560 21.06 12.97 -6.09
N ASP A 561 19.83 12.62 -6.50
CA ASP A 561 19.16 11.41 -6.04
C ASP A 561 19.19 10.28 -7.09
N GLU A 562 19.48 10.58 -8.37
CA GLU A 562 19.30 9.67 -9.49
C GLU A 562 20.55 9.56 -10.40
N SER A 563 21.74 9.73 -9.82
CA SER A 563 23.04 9.66 -10.52
C SER A 563 23.15 10.57 -11.74
N ASP A 564 22.65 11.80 -11.64
CA ASP A 564 22.73 12.84 -12.68
C ASP A 564 22.22 12.34 -14.05
N ARG A 565 21.12 11.58 -14.06
CA ARG A 565 20.54 11.12 -15.31
C ARG A 565 20.04 12.28 -16.17
N PRO A 566 20.06 12.17 -17.50
CA PRO A 566 19.49 13.22 -18.37
C PRO A 566 17.95 13.22 -18.30
N ALA A 567 17.35 14.33 -18.71
CA ALA A 567 15.89 14.42 -18.82
C ALA A 567 15.33 13.51 -19.93
N THR A 568 16.09 13.33 -21.02
CA THR A 568 15.76 12.44 -22.14
C THR A 568 17.04 11.96 -22.82
N GLY A 569 16.96 10.85 -23.56
CA GLY A 569 18.05 10.28 -24.32
C GLY A 569 18.71 9.10 -23.62
N ARG A 570 19.89 8.74 -24.06
CA ARG A 570 20.59 7.55 -23.57
C ARG A 570 21.08 7.72 -22.15
N PHE A 571 20.90 6.67 -21.38
CA PHE A 571 21.40 6.56 -20.02
C PHE A 571 21.86 5.14 -19.76
N GLN A 572 22.94 5.01 -18.98
CA GLN A 572 23.49 3.71 -18.62
C GLN A 572 23.86 3.69 -17.15
N PHE A 573 23.31 2.71 -16.43
CA PHE A 573 23.73 2.37 -15.07
C PHE A 573 23.87 0.84 -14.95
N GLY A 574 25.10 0.38 -14.65
CA GLY A 574 25.45 -1.03 -14.78
C GLY A 574 25.72 -1.43 -16.24
N PRO A 575 25.47 -2.71 -16.62
CA PRO A 575 25.84 -3.23 -17.94
C PRO A 575 24.92 -2.76 -19.08
N ARG A 576 23.68 -2.33 -18.78
CA ARG A 576 22.68 -2.05 -19.81
C ARG A 576 22.46 -0.55 -20.04
N GLU A 577 22.52 -0.14 -21.31
CA GLU A 577 22.06 1.19 -21.76
C GLU A 577 20.56 1.16 -22.00
N CYS A 578 19.85 2.25 -21.68
CA CYS A 578 18.44 2.47 -21.97
C CYS A 578 18.19 3.83 -22.63
N ASP A 579 16.98 4.05 -23.16
CA ASP A 579 16.58 5.29 -23.81
C ASP A 579 15.41 5.95 -23.02
N ILE A 580 15.71 7.05 -22.33
CA ILE A 580 14.71 7.85 -21.61
C ILE A 580 13.92 8.64 -22.65
N ARG A 581 12.66 8.27 -22.84
CA ARG A 581 11.76 8.88 -23.84
C ARG A 581 11.21 10.21 -23.37
N TRP A 582 10.92 10.28 -22.07
CA TRP A 582 10.40 11.44 -21.39
C TRP A 582 10.60 11.30 -19.88
N SER A 583 10.74 12.43 -19.18
CA SER A 583 10.65 12.48 -17.72
C SER A 583 10.16 13.82 -17.21
N SER A 584 9.50 13.81 -16.04
CA SER A 584 9.44 14.99 -15.19
C SER A 584 10.84 15.23 -14.63
N TYR A 585 11.38 16.44 -14.80
CA TYR A 585 12.76 16.73 -14.42
C TYR A 585 12.79 18.01 -13.57
N VAL A 586 13.27 17.88 -12.34
CA VAL A 586 13.35 18.97 -11.38
C VAL A 586 14.81 19.37 -11.17
N LEU A 587 15.08 20.67 -11.28
CA LEU A 587 16.43 21.21 -11.13
C LEU A 587 16.86 21.32 -9.67
N ALA A 588 18.14 21.11 -9.39
CA ALA A 588 18.72 21.14 -8.06
C ALA A 588 18.67 22.51 -7.37
N ASP A 589 18.59 23.61 -8.14
CA ASP A 589 18.53 24.98 -7.63
C ASP A 589 17.17 25.39 -7.03
N LEU A 590 16.15 24.53 -7.19
CA LEU A 590 14.83 24.77 -6.58
C LEU A 590 14.83 24.37 -5.09
N PRO A 591 14.34 25.21 -4.19
CA PRO A 591 14.11 24.85 -2.80
C PRO A 591 13.21 23.61 -2.69
N ARG A 592 13.46 22.72 -1.71
CA ARG A 592 12.75 21.46 -1.58
C ARG A 592 11.23 21.59 -1.65
N LEU A 593 10.63 22.52 -0.93
CA LEU A 593 9.17 22.71 -0.93
C LEU A 593 8.62 23.45 -2.15
N GLU A 594 9.47 23.79 -3.12
CA GLU A 594 9.07 24.31 -4.43
C GLU A 594 9.14 23.21 -5.52
N ARG A 595 9.62 22.01 -5.18
CA ARG A 595 9.71 20.82 -6.07
C ARG A 595 8.41 20.01 -6.00
N LEU A 596 7.31 20.61 -6.37
CA LEU A 596 5.98 20.01 -6.27
C LEU A 596 5.36 19.87 -7.66
N TYR A 597 5.79 18.85 -8.39
CA TYR A 597 5.35 18.52 -9.75
C TYR A 597 4.69 17.13 -9.76
N PRO A 598 3.49 16.99 -9.15
CA PRO A 598 2.80 15.71 -9.10
C PRO A 598 2.33 15.31 -10.48
N HIS A 599 2.39 14.01 -10.76
CA HIS A 599 1.86 13.41 -11.97
C HIS A 599 1.08 12.14 -11.66
N PHE A 600 0.17 11.79 -12.56
CA PHE A 600 -0.49 10.50 -12.55
C PHE A 600 -0.54 9.93 -13.96
N CYS A 601 -0.55 8.60 -14.07
CA CYS A 601 -0.60 7.92 -15.35
C CYS A 601 -1.93 7.21 -15.54
N VAL A 602 -2.55 7.40 -16.71
CA VAL A 602 -3.69 6.61 -17.18
C VAL A 602 -3.22 5.73 -18.32
N VAL A 603 -3.40 4.43 -18.15
CA VAL A 603 -3.03 3.43 -19.15
C VAL A 603 -4.28 2.96 -19.86
N GLN A 604 -4.27 3.02 -21.19
CA GLN A 604 -5.34 2.54 -22.03
C GLN A 604 -4.87 1.37 -22.88
N VAL A 605 -5.55 0.23 -22.73
CA VAL A 605 -5.34 -0.95 -23.59
C VAL A 605 -6.37 -0.95 -24.69
N ASN A 606 -5.91 -0.96 -25.93
CA ASN A 606 -6.71 -0.95 -27.15
C ASN A 606 -6.55 -2.27 -27.88
N ASN A 607 -7.51 -3.16 -27.71
CA ASN A 607 -7.55 -4.49 -28.33
C ASN A 607 -8.53 -4.54 -29.49
N VAL A 608 -9.59 -3.72 -29.45
CA VAL A 608 -10.68 -3.73 -30.40
C VAL A 608 -11.13 -2.33 -30.76
N PHE A 609 -11.67 -2.15 -31.96
CA PHE A 609 -12.48 -0.99 -32.31
C PHE A 609 -13.95 -1.39 -32.43
N ASN A 610 -14.84 -0.48 -32.05
CA ASN A 610 -16.27 -0.64 -32.20
C ASN A 610 -16.67 -0.12 -33.58
N MET A 611 -17.03 -1.03 -34.51
CA MET A 611 -17.52 -0.66 -35.79
C MET A 611 -19.00 -0.33 -35.66
N PRO A 612 -19.42 0.94 -35.87
CA PRO A 612 -20.84 1.31 -35.80
C PRO A 612 -21.62 0.50 -36.83
N VAL A 613 -22.54 -0.31 -36.34
CA VAL A 613 -23.46 -1.10 -37.16
C VAL A 613 -24.83 -0.44 -37.12
N LYS A 614 -25.57 -0.60 -38.16
CA LYS A 614 -27.00 -0.17 -38.22
C LYS A 614 -27.74 -0.81 -37.03
N GLN A 615 -28.48 0.01 -36.29
CA GLN A 615 -29.43 -0.44 -35.25
C GLN A 615 -28.87 -0.82 -33.88
N GLY A 616 -27.76 -0.24 -33.44
CA GLY A 616 -27.38 -0.32 -32.03
C GLY A 616 -26.68 -1.57 -31.57
N ASP A 617 -26.46 -2.57 -32.42
CA ASP A 617 -25.65 -3.73 -32.07
C ASP A 617 -24.17 -3.33 -32.01
N LYS A 618 -23.52 -3.58 -30.89
CA LYS A 618 -22.07 -3.42 -30.75
C LYS A 618 -21.39 -4.51 -31.57
N ARG A 619 -20.61 -4.12 -32.55
CA ARG A 619 -19.77 -5.03 -33.31
C ARG A 619 -18.32 -4.72 -33.01
N LEU A 620 -17.71 -5.54 -32.16
CA LEU A 620 -16.30 -5.43 -31.83
C LEU A 620 -15.46 -6.14 -32.89
N VAL A 621 -14.41 -5.48 -33.35
CA VAL A 621 -13.44 -5.98 -34.31
C VAL A 621 -12.07 -5.91 -33.67
N ALA A 622 -11.38 -7.03 -33.59
CA ALA A 622 -10.03 -7.08 -33.03
C ALA A 622 -9.05 -6.26 -33.87
N TYR A 623 -8.18 -5.49 -33.20
CA TYR A 623 -7.07 -4.82 -33.87
C TYR A 623 -6.05 -5.88 -34.33
N PRO A 624 -5.53 -5.76 -35.57
CA PRO A 624 -4.42 -6.60 -36.00
C PRO A 624 -3.18 -6.46 -35.12
N HIS A 625 -2.96 -5.26 -34.60
CA HIS A 625 -1.87 -4.90 -33.73
C HIS A 625 -2.42 -4.16 -32.50
N PRO A 626 -2.82 -4.89 -31.45
CA PRO A 626 -3.20 -4.28 -30.18
C PRO A 626 -2.11 -3.34 -29.67
N GLN A 627 -2.51 -2.31 -28.91
CA GLN A 627 -1.59 -1.32 -28.40
C GLN A 627 -1.96 -0.90 -26.98
N VAL A 628 -0.94 -0.49 -26.24
CA VAL A 628 -1.06 0.14 -24.92
C VAL A 628 -0.60 1.58 -25.02
N VAL A 629 -1.40 2.51 -24.49
CA VAL A 629 -1.10 3.94 -24.47
C VAL A 629 -0.96 4.39 -23.02
N PHE A 630 0.24 4.85 -22.66
CA PHE A 630 0.55 5.43 -21.36
C PHE A 630 0.40 6.94 -21.46
N GLN A 631 -0.45 7.54 -20.60
CA GLN A 631 -0.81 8.96 -20.66
C GLN A 631 -0.48 9.58 -19.30
N TYR A 632 0.52 10.45 -19.25
CA TYR A 632 0.91 11.17 -18.05
C TYR A 632 0.23 12.53 -18.00
N TYR A 633 -0.37 12.84 -16.89
CA TYR A 633 -1.10 14.08 -16.64
C TYR A 633 -0.45 14.85 -15.50
N ASP A 634 -0.36 16.16 -15.66
CA ASP A 634 0.02 17.09 -14.59
C ASP A 634 -1.04 17.07 -13.48
N GLY A 635 -0.60 16.82 -12.26
CA GLY A 635 -1.51 16.68 -11.12
C GLY A 635 -2.12 18.00 -10.63
N TRP A 636 -1.55 19.17 -11.01
CA TRP A 636 -2.11 20.48 -10.68
C TRP A 636 -3.17 20.92 -11.67
N THR A 637 -2.96 20.67 -12.96
CA THR A 637 -3.79 21.21 -14.04
C THR A 637 -4.73 20.17 -14.65
N GLY A 638 -4.44 18.89 -14.49
CA GLY A 638 -5.12 17.80 -15.19
C GLY A 638 -4.80 17.73 -16.70
N GLU A 639 -3.84 18.53 -17.19
CA GLU A 639 -3.46 18.54 -18.60
C GLU A 639 -2.51 17.40 -18.94
N LEU A 640 -2.61 16.89 -20.18
CA LEU A 640 -1.72 15.85 -20.68
C LEU A 640 -0.28 16.41 -20.81
N ALA A 641 0.64 15.83 -20.07
CA ALA A 641 2.06 16.18 -20.11
C ALA A 641 2.83 15.35 -21.16
N TYR A 642 2.53 14.05 -21.26
CA TYR A 642 3.19 13.14 -22.20
C TYR A 642 2.31 11.95 -22.53
N ALA A 643 2.50 11.34 -23.68
CA ALA A 643 1.93 10.06 -24.04
C ALA A 643 2.91 9.21 -24.84
N GLU A 644 3.02 7.92 -24.48
CA GLU A 644 3.75 6.89 -25.23
C GLU A 644 2.79 5.79 -25.68
N SER A 645 2.95 5.32 -26.90
CA SER A 645 2.15 4.22 -27.45
C SER A 645 3.05 3.07 -27.84
N VAL A 646 2.84 1.91 -27.25
CA VAL A 646 3.57 0.67 -27.55
C VAL A 646 2.63 -0.33 -28.17
N SER A 647 3.00 -0.85 -29.34
CA SER A 647 2.26 -1.88 -30.06
C SER A 647 3.06 -3.17 -30.12
N LEU A 648 2.37 -4.29 -30.31
CA LEU A 648 3.05 -5.52 -30.66
C LEU A 648 3.88 -5.31 -31.94
N PRO A 649 5.04 -5.97 -32.08
CA PRO A 649 5.83 -5.97 -33.29
C PRO A 649 4.95 -6.39 -34.50
N ARG A 650 5.22 -5.83 -35.66
CA ARG A 650 4.62 -6.32 -36.91
C ARG A 650 5.32 -7.63 -37.28
N GLU A 651 4.57 -8.69 -37.46
CA GLU A 651 5.06 -9.93 -38.04
C GLU A 651 5.71 -9.72 -39.40
#